data_2e78f3032d8176c8177e5683858658a7
#
_entry.id   2e78f3032d8176c8177e5683858658a7
#
_cell.length_a   1.000
_cell.length_b   1.000
_cell.length_c   1.000
_cell.angle_alpha   90.00
_cell.angle_beta   90.00
_cell.angle_gamma   90.00
#
_symmetry.space_group_name_H-M   'P 1'
#
loop_
_entity.id
_entity.type
_entity.pdbx_description
1 polymer ?
#
loop_
_entity_poly.entity_id
_entity_poly.type
_entity_poly.pdbx_seq_one_letter_code
_entity_poly.pdbx_strand_id
1 'polypeptide(L)'
;MAKEISNKEIKKLDEYFRAANYLSACQLYLLDNPLLERKLKKEDLKANIVGHWGTVPGQNFIYTHLNRIINKYDLDMIYISGPGHGGNSIVSNVYLEGTYSEIYPNITEDKEGLKKLFKQFSFPGGISSHVAPETPGSINEGGELGYSLSHAFGAVLDNPSLIAACVVGDGEAETGPLATSWHLNKFLNPRTDGIVLPILHLNGYKIANPTVLSRISNDELLNYFKGCGWDPYYLEGKDELELHKQMALIMDEIVEKLQIIKADAKNGRIRRPAYPMLILRTPKGWTGPKVVEGKQIEGTFRAHQVPIVVNSTNDKNLELLEEWLRSYKPEELFDKNGALRKDLKELTPKGNRRMGANMHANGGKLLKELRTPDFKKYGVEVKKHGSIVAQDMMELGKYVRDLLKLNEEERNFRIFGPDEALSNRLNAMFEETNRQWVNKTYENDEFLGVDGRVIDSYLSEHFCEGALEGYILTGRHGFIHSYEAFARIIDSMVSQHAKWLKVTKSLSWREDISSLNIILSSHIWQQDHNGYTHQDPGFLNHLVTKKADIVRMYLPPDANTLISTFDHIIKTKNYINVVVASKHPRYQWLSMDEAIKHCTKGIGIWNWASNDEGKSPDIVFACAGDTPTLEVLAATSILNKEMPKLKIRVVNVVDLMRLESNDKHPHGLNDSDYDAIFTKNKPIIFAFHGYPSLIHQLTYNRHNKNMHVHGYQEEGTITTPFDMRVQNKIDRFNLIIDALKYTKDLDKSSELIEWCKNKLVEHNEYIREYGKDMDIITNWKWEKDI
;
A
#
# COMPACT_ATOMS: atom_id res chain seq x y z
N MET A 1 -23.64 2.08 38.93
CA MET A 1 -22.59 1.95 39.94
C MET A 1 -21.32 1.56 39.24
N ALA A 2 -20.30 2.39 39.23
CA ALA A 2 -18.99 2.04 38.68
C ALA A 2 -18.50 0.76 39.40
N LYS A 3 -18.30 -0.30 38.68
CA LYS A 3 -17.72 -1.55 39.23
C LYS A 3 -16.30 -1.23 39.64
N GLU A 4 -16.00 -1.18 40.93
CA GLU A 4 -14.62 -1.03 41.41
C GLU A 4 -13.80 -2.23 40.93
N ILE A 5 -12.63 -1.95 40.37
CA ILE A 5 -11.63 -2.96 40.08
C ILE A 5 -10.96 -3.41 41.40
N SER A 6 -10.80 -4.70 41.59
CA SER A 6 -10.19 -5.23 42.83
C SER A 6 -8.67 -5.01 42.85
N ASN A 7 -8.11 -4.79 44.05
CA ASN A 7 -6.67 -4.70 44.23
C ASN A 7 -5.92 -5.95 43.73
N LYS A 8 -6.57 -7.12 43.79
CA LYS A 8 -6.02 -8.36 43.27
C LYS A 8 -5.89 -8.32 41.73
N GLU A 9 -6.89 -7.78 41.05
CA GLU A 9 -6.85 -7.64 39.58
C GLU A 9 -5.82 -6.58 39.17
N ILE A 10 -5.76 -5.45 39.87
CA ILE A 10 -4.74 -4.39 39.62
C ILE A 10 -3.35 -5.00 39.73
N LYS A 11 -3.07 -5.77 40.80
CA LYS A 11 -1.77 -6.41 41.01
C LYS A 11 -1.43 -7.40 39.87
N LYS A 12 -2.41 -8.19 39.41
CA LYS A 12 -2.17 -9.11 38.28
C LYS A 12 -1.86 -8.36 36.97
N LEU A 13 -2.54 -7.25 36.72
CA LEU A 13 -2.28 -6.39 35.55
C LEU A 13 -0.86 -5.82 35.60
N ASP A 14 -0.43 -5.33 36.77
CA ASP A 14 0.95 -4.86 36.98
C ASP A 14 1.98 -5.97 36.77
N GLU A 15 1.75 -7.14 37.34
CA GLU A 15 2.66 -8.29 37.16
C GLU A 15 2.77 -8.70 35.69
N TYR A 16 1.68 -8.75 34.93
CA TYR A 16 1.71 -9.02 33.51
C TYR A 16 2.43 -7.92 32.71
N PHE A 17 2.16 -6.65 33.02
CA PHE A 17 2.85 -5.51 32.43
C PHE A 17 4.37 -5.56 32.69
N ARG A 18 4.79 -5.89 33.92
CA ARG A 18 6.21 -6.11 34.23
C ARG A 18 6.82 -7.26 33.42
N ALA A 19 6.09 -8.36 33.24
CA ALA A 19 6.55 -9.47 32.41
C ALA A 19 6.76 -9.05 30.94
N ALA A 20 5.82 -8.31 30.36
CA ALA A 20 5.96 -7.78 29.01
C ALA A 20 7.16 -6.82 28.88
N ASN A 21 7.35 -5.91 29.84
CA ASN A 21 8.50 -5.01 29.87
C ASN A 21 9.83 -5.74 30.05
N TYR A 22 9.87 -6.72 30.92
CA TYR A 22 11.04 -7.57 31.11
C TYR A 22 11.48 -8.25 29.81
N LEU A 23 10.55 -8.96 29.15
CA LEU A 23 10.85 -9.61 27.87
C LEU A 23 11.26 -8.61 26.79
N SER A 24 10.61 -7.45 26.76
CA SER A 24 10.93 -6.40 25.78
C SER A 24 12.33 -5.81 25.99
N ALA A 25 12.74 -5.61 27.23
CA ALA A 25 14.10 -5.15 27.57
C ALA A 25 15.12 -6.23 27.27
N CYS A 26 14.86 -7.48 27.67
CA CYS A 26 15.78 -8.60 27.41
C CYS A 26 16.01 -8.85 25.91
N GLN A 27 15.00 -8.66 25.05
CA GLN A 27 15.16 -8.75 23.60
C GLN A 27 16.18 -7.74 23.04
N LEU A 28 16.37 -6.61 23.69
CA LEU A 28 17.38 -5.63 23.27
C LEU A 28 18.80 -6.11 23.59
N TYR A 29 19.00 -6.77 24.73
CA TYR A 29 20.31 -6.97 25.30
C TYR A 29 20.81 -8.43 25.36
N LEU A 30 19.94 -9.40 25.70
CA LEU A 30 20.39 -10.70 26.17
C LEU A 30 20.53 -11.76 25.07
N LEU A 31 21.55 -12.60 25.23
CA LEU A 31 21.75 -13.88 24.57
C LEU A 31 21.57 -15.08 25.53
N ASP A 32 21.95 -14.91 26.80
CA ASP A 32 21.89 -15.95 27.83
C ASP A 32 21.39 -15.39 29.17
N ASN A 33 21.22 -16.26 30.17
CA ASN A 33 20.75 -15.93 31.52
C ASN A 33 19.35 -15.28 31.55
N PRO A 34 18.34 -15.89 30.87
CA PRO A 34 17.05 -15.25 30.58
C PRO A 34 16.21 -14.95 31.83
N LEU A 35 16.51 -15.50 32.99
CA LEU A 35 15.82 -15.23 34.26
C LEU A 35 16.71 -14.59 35.33
N LEU A 36 17.91 -14.13 34.95
CA LEU A 36 18.91 -13.52 35.86
C LEU A 36 19.22 -14.39 37.06
N GLU A 37 19.32 -15.70 36.88
CA GLU A 37 19.65 -16.66 37.97
C GLU A 37 21.06 -16.47 38.54
N ARG A 38 21.92 -15.78 37.83
CA ARG A 38 23.26 -15.35 38.23
C ARG A 38 23.50 -13.90 37.83
N LYS A 39 24.57 -13.30 38.33
CA LYS A 39 24.99 -11.97 37.85
C LYS A 39 25.24 -11.97 36.36
N LEU A 40 24.84 -10.84 35.68
CA LEU A 40 25.14 -10.64 34.28
C LEU A 40 26.62 -10.57 33.99
N LYS A 41 27.02 -11.15 32.89
CA LYS A 41 28.36 -11.05 32.33
C LYS A 41 28.28 -10.44 30.94
N LYS A 42 29.36 -9.87 30.43
CA LYS A 42 29.40 -9.30 29.08
C LYS A 42 29.05 -10.34 28.00
N GLU A 43 29.41 -11.59 28.20
CA GLU A 43 29.16 -12.71 27.32
C GLU A 43 27.67 -13.07 27.22
N ASP A 44 26.85 -12.65 28.18
CA ASP A 44 25.41 -12.82 28.16
C ASP A 44 24.71 -11.82 27.21
N LEU A 45 25.44 -10.79 26.74
CA LEU A 45 24.89 -9.70 25.94
C LEU A 45 25.18 -9.88 24.45
N LYS A 46 24.34 -9.30 23.64
CA LYS A 46 24.57 -9.15 22.20
C LYS A 46 25.79 -8.27 21.94
N ALA A 47 26.58 -8.63 20.93
CA ALA A 47 27.72 -7.80 20.51
C ALA A 47 27.24 -6.44 19.95
N ASN A 48 26.14 -6.43 19.23
CA ASN A 48 25.48 -5.23 18.73
C ASN A 48 24.12 -5.09 19.42
N ILE A 49 24.01 -4.11 20.31
CA ILE A 49 22.78 -3.82 21.06
C ILE A 49 22.03 -2.75 20.28
N VAL A 50 20.91 -3.13 19.61
CA VAL A 50 20.14 -2.28 18.71
C VAL A 50 18.66 -2.45 18.98
N GLY A 51 17.92 -1.34 18.96
CA GLY A 51 16.47 -1.28 19.10
C GLY A 51 16.01 -0.02 19.84
N HIS A 52 14.77 -0.03 20.28
CA HIS A 52 14.14 1.13 20.90
C HIS A 52 13.44 0.73 22.19
N TRP A 53 13.45 1.65 23.15
CA TRP A 53 12.79 1.46 24.44
C TRP A 53 11.65 2.47 24.66
N GLY A 54 11.80 3.69 24.17
CA GLY A 54 11.01 4.85 24.56
C GLY A 54 9.49 4.69 24.50
N THR A 55 8.97 4.00 23.49
CA THR A 55 7.51 3.76 23.31
C THR A 55 7.05 2.43 23.92
N VAL A 56 7.95 1.51 24.19
CA VAL A 56 7.66 0.11 24.53
C VAL A 56 6.81 -0.05 25.78
N PRO A 57 7.12 0.62 26.91
CA PRO A 57 6.30 0.45 28.11
C PRO A 57 4.85 0.90 27.95
N GLY A 58 4.62 2.02 27.24
CA GLY A 58 3.27 2.47 26.95
C GLY A 58 2.49 1.48 26.07
N GLN A 59 3.15 0.90 25.07
CA GLN A 59 2.52 -0.14 24.23
C GLN A 59 2.22 -1.42 25.03
N ASN A 60 3.13 -1.88 25.89
CA ASN A 60 2.89 -3.02 26.76
C ASN A 60 1.75 -2.78 27.75
N PHE A 61 1.66 -1.57 28.29
CA PHE A 61 0.55 -1.15 29.16
C PHE A 61 -0.80 -1.20 28.44
N ILE A 62 -0.86 -0.64 27.24
CA ILE A 62 -2.06 -0.68 26.40
C ILE A 62 -2.43 -2.13 26.08
N TYR A 63 -1.50 -2.96 25.61
CA TYR A 63 -1.77 -4.35 25.26
C TYR A 63 -2.31 -5.17 26.46
N THR A 64 -1.74 -4.95 27.66
CA THR A 64 -2.23 -5.56 28.91
C THR A 64 -3.70 -5.26 29.17
N HIS A 65 -4.11 -4.02 29.00
CA HIS A 65 -5.51 -3.61 29.21
C HIS A 65 -6.45 -4.04 28.08
N LEU A 66 -5.96 -4.12 26.85
CA LEU A 66 -6.72 -4.71 25.74
C LEU A 66 -7.01 -6.19 26.00
N ASN A 67 -6.03 -6.97 26.46
CA ASN A 67 -6.25 -8.37 26.87
C ASN A 67 -7.34 -8.47 27.95
N ARG A 68 -7.33 -7.58 28.93
CA ARG A 68 -8.33 -7.52 29.99
C ARG A 68 -9.74 -7.32 29.44
N ILE A 69 -9.95 -6.32 28.58
CA ILE A 69 -11.31 -6.05 28.04
C ILE A 69 -11.74 -7.12 27.03
N ILE A 70 -10.83 -7.72 26.26
CA ILE A 70 -11.14 -8.85 25.37
C ILE A 70 -11.71 -10.00 26.21
N ASN A 71 -11.03 -10.39 27.30
CA ASN A 71 -11.51 -11.45 28.19
C ASN A 71 -12.83 -11.12 28.88
N LYS A 72 -12.97 -9.88 29.35
CA LYS A 72 -14.15 -9.47 30.11
C LYS A 72 -15.43 -9.38 29.27
N TYR A 73 -15.29 -8.96 28.00
CA TYR A 73 -16.42 -8.63 27.13
C TYR A 73 -16.51 -9.53 25.87
N ASP A 74 -15.63 -10.54 25.74
CA ASP A 74 -15.52 -11.43 24.59
C ASP A 74 -15.35 -10.69 23.25
N LEU A 75 -14.45 -9.71 23.22
CA LEU A 75 -14.25 -8.84 22.04
C LEU A 75 -13.41 -9.55 20.96
N ASP A 76 -13.73 -9.24 19.71
CA ASP A 76 -12.92 -9.59 18.53
C ASP A 76 -12.04 -8.40 18.18
N MET A 77 -10.72 -8.53 18.39
CA MET A 77 -9.82 -7.37 18.32
C MET A 77 -8.50 -7.71 17.65
N ILE A 78 -7.99 -6.77 16.87
CA ILE A 78 -6.61 -6.75 16.39
C ILE A 78 -5.87 -5.55 16.95
N TYR A 79 -4.55 -5.67 17.05
CA TYR A 79 -3.65 -4.65 17.54
C TYR A 79 -2.80 -4.07 16.41
N ILE A 80 -2.83 -2.76 16.22
CA ILE A 80 -2.03 -2.06 15.22
C ILE A 80 -1.07 -1.11 15.95
N SER A 81 0.22 -1.32 15.77
CA SER A 81 1.26 -0.47 16.35
C SER A 81 1.74 0.56 15.36
N GLY A 82 1.29 1.80 15.52
CA GLY A 82 1.76 2.94 14.74
C GLY A 82 3.23 3.31 15.05
N PRO A 83 3.65 3.44 16.34
CA PRO A 83 5.06 3.63 16.65
C PRO A 83 5.85 2.33 16.47
N GLY A 84 5.99 1.90 15.22
CA GLY A 84 6.51 0.58 14.82
C GLY A 84 7.94 0.28 15.25
N HIS A 85 8.73 1.29 15.64
CA HIS A 85 10.04 1.09 16.24
C HIS A 85 9.98 0.38 17.62
N GLY A 86 8.81 0.26 18.24
CA GLY A 86 8.57 -0.56 19.43
C GLY A 86 8.25 -2.03 19.14
N GLY A 87 8.81 -2.65 18.10
CA GLY A 87 8.51 -4.01 17.67
C GLY A 87 8.69 -5.09 18.73
N ASN A 88 9.65 -4.92 19.66
CA ASN A 88 9.85 -5.82 20.79
C ASN A 88 8.65 -5.88 21.76
N SER A 89 7.81 -4.84 21.82
CA SER A 89 6.57 -4.87 22.60
C SER A 89 5.58 -5.90 22.05
N ILE A 90 5.29 -5.87 20.74
CA ILE A 90 4.36 -6.83 20.12
C ILE A 90 4.91 -8.26 20.27
N VAL A 91 6.19 -8.47 19.96
CA VAL A 91 6.85 -9.78 20.08
C VAL A 91 6.69 -10.34 21.50
N SER A 92 6.94 -9.52 22.52
CA SER A 92 6.77 -9.92 23.93
C SER A 92 5.34 -10.35 24.26
N ASN A 93 4.36 -9.54 23.87
CA ASN A 93 2.97 -9.82 24.18
C ASN A 93 2.43 -11.04 23.41
N VAL A 94 2.77 -11.19 22.14
CA VAL A 94 2.39 -12.35 21.33
C VAL A 94 3.07 -13.64 21.83
N TYR A 95 4.28 -13.55 22.40
CA TYR A 95 4.92 -14.66 23.09
C TYR A 95 4.20 -14.99 24.41
N LEU A 96 3.90 -14.01 25.24
CA LEU A 96 3.20 -14.22 26.51
C LEU A 96 1.82 -14.82 26.34
N GLU A 97 1.09 -14.49 25.27
CA GLU A 97 -0.21 -15.11 24.97
C GLU A 97 -0.10 -16.51 24.36
N GLY A 98 1.11 -16.94 23.96
CA GLY A 98 1.40 -18.28 23.43
C GLY A 98 1.36 -18.38 21.91
N THR A 99 0.83 -17.38 21.20
CA THR A 99 0.71 -17.42 19.72
C THR A 99 2.08 -17.52 19.06
N TYR A 100 3.08 -16.84 19.60
CA TYR A 100 4.42 -16.86 19.03
C TYR A 100 5.02 -18.25 18.98
N SER A 101 4.89 -19.02 20.07
CA SER A 101 5.38 -20.41 20.17
C SER A 101 4.57 -21.39 19.35
N GLU A 102 3.28 -21.12 19.13
CA GLU A 102 2.44 -21.93 18.21
C GLU A 102 2.90 -21.77 16.74
N ILE A 103 3.26 -20.56 16.34
CA ILE A 103 3.73 -20.25 14.98
C ILE A 103 5.19 -20.66 14.78
N TYR A 104 6.03 -20.47 15.81
CA TYR A 104 7.46 -20.79 15.80
C TYR A 104 7.79 -21.83 16.90
N PRO A 105 7.53 -23.13 16.66
CA PRO A 105 7.65 -24.17 17.69
C PRO A 105 9.06 -24.36 18.29
N ASN A 106 10.07 -23.81 17.63
CA ASN A 106 11.45 -23.78 18.16
C ASN A 106 11.69 -22.71 19.23
N ILE A 107 10.73 -21.78 19.41
CA ILE A 107 10.73 -20.75 20.45
C ILE A 107 9.67 -21.15 21.49
N THR A 108 10.05 -22.07 22.35
CA THR A 108 9.19 -22.68 23.37
C THR A 108 8.93 -21.73 24.55
N GLU A 109 7.86 -22.00 25.32
CA GLU A 109 7.55 -21.23 26.55
C GLU A 109 8.38 -21.75 27.74
N ASP A 110 9.71 -21.68 27.62
CA ASP A 110 10.69 -22.09 28.64
C ASP A 110 11.99 -21.29 28.51
N LYS A 111 13.00 -21.56 29.35
CA LYS A 111 14.30 -20.87 29.34
C LYS A 111 15.01 -20.91 27.99
N GLU A 112 14.97 -22.05 27.30
CA GLU A 112 15.61 -22.18 25.98
C GLU A 112 14.86 -21.39 24.92
N GLY A 113 13.53 -21.38 24.97
CA GLY A 113 12.71 -20.53 24.10
C GLY A 113 12.93 -19.04 24.37
N LEU A 114 13.05 -18.63 25.63
CA LEU A 114 13.37 -17.24 25.99
C LEU A 114 14.74 -16.80 25.43
N LYS A 115 15.78 -17.64 25.52
CA LYS A 115 17.08 -17.34 24.90
C LYS A 115 16.97 -17.11 23.40
N LYS A 116 16.23 -17.97 22.71
CA LYS A 116 15.98 -17.85 21.26
C LYS A 116 15.18 -16.61 20.92
N LEU A 117 14.13 -16.31 21.69
CA LEU A 117 13.30 -15.11 21.55
C LEU A 117 14.14 -13.84 21.66
N PHE A 118 15.00 -13.78 22.69
CA PHE A 118 15.86 -12.61 22.89
C PHE A 118 16.92 -12.51 21.80
N LYS A 119 17.56 -13.61 21.44
CA LYS A 119 18.62 -13.63 20.44
C LYS A 119 18.12 -13.15 19.08
N GLN A 120 16.98 -13.63 18.60
CA GLN A 120 16.49 -13.34 17.23
C GLN A 120 16.18 -11.88 16.97
N PHE A 121 15.81 -11.11 18.00
CA PHE A 121 15.40 -9.71 17.83
C PHE A 121 16.60 -8.84 17.42
N SER A 122 16.47 -8.15 16.28
CA SER A 122 17.53 -7.31 15.71
C SER A 122 18.89 -8.03 15.58
N PHE A 123 18.85 -9.28 15.13
CA PHE A 123 20.01 -10.16 15.03
C PHE A 123 20.09 -10.80 13.64
N PRO A 124 21.30 -11.05 13.09
CA PRO A 124 21.44 -11.68 11.78
C PRO A 124 20.68 -13.02 11.68
N GLY A 125 19.80 -13.13 10.69
CA GLY A 125 18.93 -14.29 10.50
C GLY A 125 17.71 -14.37 11.43
N GLY A 126 17.48 -13.35 12.23
CA GLY A 126 16.31 -13.19 13.08
C GLY A 126 15.28 -12.23 12.50
N ILE A 127 14.59 -11.51 13.37
CA ILE A 127 13.55 -10.53 13.02
C ILE A 127 14.07 -9.10 13.16
N SER A 128 13.41 -8.17 12.46
CA SER A 128 13.75 -6.74 12.52
C SER A 128 13.41 -6.11 13.87
N SER A 129 14.03 -4.95 14.16
CA SER A 129 13.71 -4.17 15.37
C SER A 129 12.38 -3.42 15.31
N HIS A 130 11.75 -3.38 14.16
CA HIS A 130 10.46 -2.72 13.94
C HIS A 130 9.36 -3.77 13.78
N VAL A 131 8.12 -3.31 13.92
CA VAL A 131 6.95 -4.14 13.61
C VAL A 131 7.04 -4.64 12.17
N ALA A 132 6.83 -5.93 11.98
CA ALA A 132 7.09 -6.60 10.72
C ALA A 132 6.14 -7.79 10.49
N PRO A 133 6.04 -8.29 9.25
CA PRO A 133 5.16 -9.42 8.91
C PRO A 133 5.46 -10.71 9.65
N GLU A 134 6.70 -10.90 10.11
CA GLU A 134 7.15 -12.08 10.88
C GLU A 134 6.47 -12.18 12.25
N THR A 135 5.95 -11.07 12.79
CA THR A 135 5.26 -11.07 14.07
C THR A 135 3.79 -11.41 13.89
N PRO A 136 3.29 -12.54 14.43
CA PRO A 136 1.86 -12.86 14.37
C PRO A 136 1.01 -11.73 14.97
N GLY A 137 -0.16 -11.48 14.38
CA GLY A 137 -1.05 -10.41 14.81
C GLY A 137 -0.81 -9.05 14.16
N SER A 138 0.35 -8.83 13.55
CA SER A 138 0.62 -7.59 12.83
C SER A 138 0.03 -7.60 11.42
N ILE A 139 -0.63 -6.49 11.03
CA ILE A 139 -0.99 -6.16 9.65
C ILE A 139 -0.28 -4.89 9.19
N ASN A 140 0.60 -4.32 10.01
CA ASN A 140 1.29 -3.08 9.75
C ASN A 140 2.80 -3.33 9.70
N GLU A 141 3.49 -2.69 8.78
CA GLU A 141 4.94 -2.67 8.70
C GLU A 141 5.42 -1.35 9.33
N GLY A 142 6.31 -1.43 10.29
CA GLY A 142 6.58 -0.32 11.20
C GLY A 142 7.71 0.63 10.75
N GLY A 143 8.19 0.53 9.53
CA GLY A 143 9.33 1.32 9.06
C GLY A 143 8.99 2.77 8.85
N GLU A 144 7.98 3.06 8.06
CA GLU A 144 7.50 4.40 7.80
C GLU A 144 6.26 4.71 8.67
N LEU A 145 6.21 5.93 9.21
CA LEU A 145 5.13 6.35 10.10
C LEU A 145 4.01 7.05 9.33
N GLY A 146 2.77 6.91 9.83
CA GLY A 146 1.62 7.66 9.36
C GLY A 146 0.48 6.84 8.76
N TYR A 147 0.64 5.53 8.58
CA TYR A 147 -0.34 4.69 7.88
C TYR A 147 -1.18 3.81 8.80
N SER A 148 -0.83 3.72 10.08
CA SER A 148 -1.50 2.84 11.04
C SER A 148 -3.01 3.07 11.13
N LEU A 149 -3.44 4.32 11.14
CA LEU A 149 -4.85 4.66 11.31
C LEU A 149 -5.68 4.42 10.04
N SER A 150 -5.14 4.64 8.84
CA SER A 150 -5.79 4.29 7.57
C SER A 150 -5.87 2.77 7.38
N HIS A 151 -4.84 2.01 7.76
CA HIS A 151 -4.88 0.54 7.82
C HIS A 151 -5.96 0.05 8.79
N ALA A 152 -6.06 0.64 9.99
CA ALA A 152 -7.11 0.31 10.95
C ALA A 152 -8.51 0.55 10.37
N PHE A 153 -8.70 1.65 9.65
CA PHE A 153 -9.95 1.94 8.97
C PHE A 153 -10.28 0.87 7.92
N GLY A 154 -9.34 0.57 7.04
CA GLY A 154 -9.52 -0.48 6.03
C GLY A 154 -9.84 -1.84 6.64
N ALA A 155 -9.15 -2.21 7.71
CA ALA A 155 -9.34 -3.48 8.39
C ALA A 155 -10.75 -3.68 8.93
N VAL A 156 -11.41 -2.62 9.40
CA VAL A 156 -12.75 -2.73 9.99
C VAL A 156 -13.88 -2.62 8.98
N LEU A 157 -13.62 -2.17 7.75
CA LEU A 157 -14.63 -2.13 6.70
C LEU A 157 -15.19 -3.53 6.43
N ASP A 158 -16.52 -3.65 6.44
CA ASP A 158 -17.25 -4.92 6.25
C ASP A 158 -16.92 -6.03 7.27
N ASN A 159 -16.30 -5.68 8.41
CA ASN A 159 -16.02 -6.57 9.54
C ASN A 159 -16.75 -6.07 10.80
N PRO A 160 -18.08 -6.23 10.90
CA PRO A 160 -18.91 -5.55 11.90
C PRO A 160 -18.62 -5.92 13.35
N SER A 161 -18.00 -7.07 13.61
CA SER A 161 -17.60 -7.51 14.97
C SER A 161 -16.18 -7.05 15.34
N LEU A 162 -15.36 -6.68 14.36
CA LEU A 162 -13.94 -6.38 14.57
C LEU A 162 -13.73 -5.02 15.22
N ILE A 163 -12.85 -4.98 16.21
CA ILE A 163 -12.29 -3.74 16.76
C ILE A 163 -10.81 -3.69 16.38
N ALA A 164 -10.41 -2.66 15.65
CA ALA A 164 -9.00 -2.37 15.40
C ALA A 164 -8.49 -1.38 16.45
N ALA A 165 -7.78 -1.86 17.46
CA ALA A 165 -7.10 -1.02 18.44
C ALA A 165 -5.81 -0.49 17.80
N CYS A 166 -5.81 0.77 17.43
CA CYS A 166 -4.71 1.43 16.74
C CYS A 166 -3.96 2.36 17.69
N VAL A 167 -2.77 1.96 18.08
CA VAL A 167 -1.86 2.84 18.84
C VAL A 167 -1.19 3.80 17.87
N VAL A 168 -1.40 5.09 18.09
CA VAL A 168 -0.77 6.17 17.33
C VAL A 168 0.30 6.82 18.20
N GLY A 169 1.54 6.87 17.72
CA GLY A 169 2.59 7.64 18.39
C GLY A 169 2.38 9.14 18.22
N ASP A 170 2.74 9.92 19.23
CA ASP A 170 2.61 11.37 19.17
C ASP A 170 3.49 12.01 18.07
N GLY A 171 4.64 11.42 17.77
CA GLY A 171 5.46 11.80 16.61
C GLY A 171 4.84 11.38 15.27
N GLU A 172 4.21 10.20 15.23
CA GLU A 172 3.47 9.73 14.06
C GLU A 172 2.28 10.64 13.75
N ALA A 173 1.60 11.14 14.78
CA ALA A 173 0.45 12.04 14.65
C ALA A 173 0.77 13.36 13.92
N GLU A 174 2.06 13.72 13.80
CA GLU A 174 2.54 14.90 13.05
C GLU A 174 2.68 14.64 11.55
N THR A 175 2.64 13.39 11.10
CA THR A 175 2.77 13.06 9.67
C THR A 175 1.52 13.44 8.88
N GLY A 176 1.70 13.89 7.63
CA GLY A 176 0.57 14.24 6.76
C GLY A 176 -0.44 13.10 6.58
N PRO A 177 -0.01 11.85 6.27
CA PRO A 177 -0.90 10.72 6.12
C PRO A 177 -1.76 10.45 7.36
N LEU A 178 -1.19 10.52 8.56
CA LEU A 178 -1.97 10.28 9.77
C LEU A 178 -2.91 11.44 10.10
N ALA A 179 -2.45 12.68 9.91
CA ALA A 179 -3.26 13.86 10.20
C ALA A 179 -4.59 13.86 9.41
N THR A 180 -4.59 13.40 8.16
CA THR A 180 -5.82 13.26 7.38
C THR A 180 -6.69 12.11 7.89
N SER A 181 -6.11 11.05 8.41
CA SER A 181 -6.83 9.85 8.84
C SER A 181 -7.72 10.04 10.08
N TRP A 182 -7.54 11.10 10.85
CA TRP A 182 -8.44 11.42 11.97
C TRP A 182 -9.91 11.63 11.56
N HIS A 183 -10.17 11.86 10.26
CA HIS A 183 -11.52 12.04 9.74
C HIS A 183 -12.24 10.76 9.34
N LEU A 184 -11.62 9.57 9.51
CA LEU A 184 -12.18 8.26 9.13
C LEU A 184 -13.58 7.97 9.70
N ASN A 185 -13.92 8.55 10.85
CA ASN A 185 -15.20 8.36 11.52
C ASN A 185 -16.41 8.92 10.72
N LYS A 186 -16.19 9.68 9.63
CA LYS A 186 -17.23 10.16 8.72
C LYS A 186 -17.62 9.09 7.67
N PHE A 187 -16.81 8.03 7.56
CA PHE A 187 -16.95 6.98 6.55
C PHE A 187 -17.27 5.60 7.15
N LEU A 188 -17.30 5.45 8.47
CA LEU A 188 -17.65 4.20 9.14
C LEU A 188 -19.15 4.06 9.32
N ASN A 189 -19.74 3.03 8.70
CA ASN A 189 -21.11 2.63 8.97
C ASN A 189 -21.17 1.72 10.21
N PRO A 190 -21.71 2.18 11.34
CA PRO A 190 -21.67 1.41 12.59
C PRO A 190 -22.44 0.09 12.54
N ARG A 191 -23.28 -0.13 11.51
CA ARG A 191 -24.04 -1.38 11.31
C ARG A 191 -23.22 -2.43 10.58
N THR A 192 -22.52 -2.05 9.51
CA THR A 192 -21.86 -3.00 8.59
C THR A 192 -20.36 -3.06 8.74
N ASP A 193 -19.77 -2.01 9.33
CA ASP A 193 -18.34 -1.95 9.59
C ASP A 193 -18.02 -2.20 11.05
N GLY A 194 -16.79 -2.55 11.36
CA GLY A 194 -16.25 -2.67 12.69
C GLY A 194 -16.02 -1.30 13.34
N ILE A 195 -15.12 -1.26 14.31
CA ILE A 195 -14.78 -0.06 15.06
C ILE A 195 -13.27 0.14 15.03
N VAL A 196 -12.82 1.35 14.74
CA VAL A 196 -11.45 1.78 15.03
C VAL A 196 -11.45 2.42 16.41
N LEU A 197 -10.59 1.91 17.30
CA LEU A 197 -10.30 2.50 18.62
C LEU A 197 -8.90 3.13 18.57
N PRO A 198 -8.77 4.42 18.28
CA PRO A 198 -7.48 5.09 18.32
C PRO A 198 -7.02 5.28 19.76
N ILE A 199 -5.73 5.01 19.99
CA ILE A 199 -5.05 5.21 21.27
C ILE A 199 -3.81 6.07 21.00
N LEU A 200 -3.90 7.36 21.27
CA LEU A 200 -2.76 8.26 21.15
C LEU A 200 -1.83 8.03 22.34
N HIS A 201 -0.64 7.46 22.08
CA HIS A 201 0.40 7.35 23.09
C HIS A 201 1.29 8.59 23.08
N LEU A 202 1.01 9.50 24.02
CA LEU A 202 1.65 10.80 24.15
C LEU A 202 2.82 10.71 25.13
N ASN A 203 4.01 10.35 24.64
CA ASN A 203 5.22 10.24 25.46
C ASN A 203 6.12 11.49 25.45
N GLY A 204 5.80 12.46 24.60
CA GLY A 204 6.36 13.80 24.60
C GLY A 204 7.55 14.04 23.68
N TYR A 205 8.20 13.02 23.16
CA TYR A 205 9.42 13.19 22.37
C TYR A 205 9.49 12.26 21.13
N LYS A 206 10.10 12.77 20.07
CA LYS A 206 10.58 12.03 18.90
C LYS A 206 11.99 11.49 19.15
N ILE A 207 12.82 11.38 18.14
CA ILE A 207 14.21 10.92 18.23
C ILE A 207 15.06 11.89 19.08
N ALA A 208 14.88 13.19 18.87
CA ALA A 208 15.66 14.24 19.53
C ALA A 208 14.81 15.44 20.00
N ASN A 209 13.65 15.65 19.43
CA ASN A 209 12.81 16.82 19.65
C ASN A 209 11.50 16.48 20.35
N PRO A 210 10.88 17.42 21.07
CA PRO A 210 9.53 17.26 21.59
C PRO A 210 8.53 17.14 20.44
N THR A 211 7.39 16.52 20.71
CA THR A 211 6.26 16.47 19.79
C THR A 211 5.37 17.71 19.96
N VAL A 212 4.71 18.14 18.87
CA VAL A 212 3.82 19.31 18.90
C VAL A 212 2.68 19.07 19.89
N LEU A 213 2.01 17.92 19.83
CA LEU A 213 0.87 17.59 20.68
C LEU A 213 1.24 17.52 22.17
N SER A 214 2.50 17.28 22.51
CA SER A 214 2.95 17.28 23.91
C SER A 214 3.16 18.68 24.51
N ARG A 215 3.16 19.72 23.68
CA ARG A 215 3.47 21.11 24.06
C ARG A 215 2.28 22.03 24.00
N ILE A 216 1.12 21.56 23.58
CA ILE A 216 -0.14 22.27 23.69
C ILE A 216 -0.84 21.95 25.03
N SER A 217 -1.76 22.76 25.45
CA SER A 217 -2.54 22.51 26.68
C SER A 217 -3.46 21.29 26.51
N ASN A 218 -3.86 20.67 27.63
CA ASN A 218 -4.80 19.55 27.58
C ASN A 218 -6.15 19.95 26.97
N ASP A 219 -6.60 21.18 27.19
CA ASP A 219 -7.85 21.70 26.61
C ASP A 219 -7.74 21.82 25.08
N GLU A 220 -6.62 22.35 24.55
CA GLU A 220 -6.38 22.40 23.11
C GLU A 220 -6.34 21.00 22.51
N LEU A 221 -5.64 20.06 23.15
CA LEU A 221 -5.52 18.68 22.70
C LEU A 221 -6.88 17.98 22.63
N LEU A 222 -7.70 18.10 23.70
CA LEU A 222 -9.04 17.52 23.73
C LEU A 222 -9.96 18.15 22.69
N ASN A 223 -9.91 19.49 22.54
CA ASN A 223 -10.71 20.20 21.55
C ASN A 223 -10.32 19.87 20.13
N TYR A 224 -9.03 19.62 19.85
CA TYR A 224 -8.56 19.16 18.55
C TYR A 224 -9.25 17.85 18.13
N PHE A 225 -9.25 16.83 18.99
CA PHE A 225 -9.88 15.55 18.66
C PHE A 225 -11.41 15.60 18.67
N LYS A 226 -12.02 16.41 19.52
CA LYS A 226 -13.46 16.69 19.45
C LYS A 226 -13.83 17.35 18.12
N GLY A 227 -13.04 18.30 17.63
CA GLY A 227 -13.20 18.92 16.31
C GLY A 227 -13.09 17.91 15.16
N CYS A 228 -12.24 16.90 15.30
CA CYS A 228 -12.17 15.78 14.37
C CYS A 228 -13.37 14.80 14.50
N GLY A 229 -14.23 14.96 15.50
CA GLY A 229 -15.45 14.18 15.71
C GLY A 229 -15.27 12.94 16.58
N TRP A 230 -14.23 12.89 17.40
CA TRP A 230 -13.97 11.86 18.40
C TRP A 230 -14.53 12.28 19.78
N ASP A 231 -14.63 11.30 20.67
CA ASP A 231 -14.88 11.50 22.10
C ASP A 231 -13.64 11.09 22.89
N PRO A 232 -12.71 12.03 23.15
CA PRO A 232 -11.42 11.71 23.73
C PRO A 232 -11.52 11.51 25.25
N TYR A 233 -11.03 10.36 25.71
CA TYR A 233 -10.72 10.03 27.10
C TYR A 233 -9.25 10.34 27.36
N TYR A 234 -8.94 10.97 28.48
CA TYR A 234 -7.58 11.39 28.82
C TYR A 234 -7.09 10.69 30.08
N LEU A 235 -5.91 10.09 30.02
CA LEU A 235 -5.24 9.46 31.14
C LEU A 235 -3.77 9.86 31.15
N GLU A 236 -3.29 10.37 32.29
CA GLU A 236 -1.91 10.79 32.49
C GLU A 236 -1.38 10.29 33.82
N GLY A 237 -0.13 9.81 33.83
CA GLY A 237 0.54 9.43 35.07
C GLY A 237 1.85 8.70 34.87
N LYS A 238 2.47 8.32 36.01
CA LYS A 238 3.71 7.54 36.08
C LYS A 238 3.70 6.48 37.17
N ASP A 239 2.72 6.53 38.09
CA ASP A 239 2.51 5.49 39.10
C ASP A 239 1.76 4.33 38.48
N GLU A 240 2.37 3.16 38.45
CA GLU A 240 1.90 2.00 37.72
C GLU A 240 0.54 1.51 38.25
N LEU A 241 0.40 1.36 39.58
CA LEU A 241 -0.80 0.79 40.19
C LEU A 241 -2.00 1.72 40.04
N GLU A 242 -1.80 3.03 40.23
CA GLU A 242 -2.86 4.02 40.05
C GLU A 242 -3.28 4.13 38.58
N LEU A 243 -2.31 4.10 37.64
CA LEU A 243 -2.59 4.07 36.21
C LEU A 243 -3.37 2.83 35.81
N HIS A 244 -3.02 1.64 36.28
CA HIS A 244 -3.78 0.41 36.03
C HIS A 244 -5.22 0.52 36.49
N LYS A 245 -5.45 1.11 37.68
CA LYS A 245 -6.77 1.32 38.21
C LYS A 245 -7.61 2.26 37.32
N GLN A 246 -7.07 3.41 36.97
CA GLN A 246 -7.76 4.41 36.14
C GLN A 246 -7.98 3.89 34.71
N MET A 247 -6.98 3.26 34.10
CA MET A 247 -7.08 2.68 32.76
C MET A 247 -8.17 1.63 32.68
N ALA A 248 -8.27 0.75 33.70
CA ALA A 248 -9.29 -0.27 33.71
C ALA A 248 -10.72 0.30 33.71
N LEU A 249 -10.95 1.37 34.48
CA LEU A 249 -12.26 2.06 34.53
C LEU A 249 -12.57 2.73 33.19
N ILE A 250 -11.61 3.47 32.63
CA ILE A 250 -11.77 4.17 31.34
C ILE A 250 -12.04 3.16 30.22
N MET A 251 -11.31 2.06 30.18
CA MET A 251 -11.52 1.03 29.13
C MET A 251 -12.88 0.36 29.25
N ASP A 252 -13.39 0.15 30.45
CA ASP A 252 -14.75 -0.35 30.67
C ASP A 252 -15.80 0.64 30.14
N GLU A 253 -15.66 1.94 30.42
CA GLU A 253 -16.55 2.99 29.89
C GLU A 253 -16.49 3.06 28.36
N ILE A 254 -15.30 2.97 27.78
CA ILE A 254 -15.12 2.93 26.33
C ILE A 254 -15.89 1.75 25.73
N VAL A 255 -15.74 0.55 26.29
CA VAL A 255 -16.43 -0.65 25.78
C VAL A 255 -17.95 -0.50 25.90
N GLU A 256 -18.46 -0.02 27.03
CA GLU A 256 -19.90 0.22 27.21
C GLU A 256 -20.43 1.20 26.14
N LYS A 257 -19.69 2.27 25.84
CA LYS A 257 -20.04 3.22 24.77
C LYS A 257 -20.03 2.59 23.39
N LEU A 258 -19.02 1.76 23.08
CA LEU A 258 -18.95 1.03 21.80
C LEU A 258 -20.14 0.08 21.65
N GLN A 259 -20.55 -0.61 22.72
CA GLN A 259 -21.72 -1.48 22.72
C GLN A 259 -23.02 -0.71 22.46
N ILE A 260 -23.17 0.48 23.05
CA ILE A 260 -24.33 1.37 22.81
C ILE A 260 -24.37 1.79 21.33
N ILE A 261 -23.23 2.23 20.75
CA ILE A 261 -23.14 2.61 19.34
C ILE A 261 -23.58 1.45 18.42
N LYS A 262 -23.10 0.23 18.69
CA LYS A 262 -23.48 -0.96 17.93
C LYS A 262 -24.95 -1.34 18.10
N ALA A 263 -25.48 -1.25 19.30
CA ALA A 263 -26.91 -1.51 19.59
C ALA A 263 -27.81 -0.49 18.88
N ASP A 264 -27.47 0.80 18.92
CA ASP A 264 -28.22 1.85 18.23
C ASP A 264 -28.23 1.62 16.71
N ALA A 265 -27.08 1.27 16.11
CA ALA A 265 -27.00 0.98 14.69
C ALA A 265 -27.81 -0.26 14.28
N LYS A 266 -27.81 -1.31 15.10
CA LYS A 266 -28.62 -2.51 14.90
C LYS A 266 -30.14 -2.19 14.96
N ASN A 267 -30.54 -1.24 15.79
CA ASN A 267 -31.92 -0.76 15.90
C ASN A 267 -32.29 0.30 14.82
N GLY A 268 -31.49 0.47 13.79
CA GLY A 268 -31.76 1.36 12.65
C GLY A 268 -31.34 2.82 12.85
N ARG A 269 -30.70 3.17 13.96
CA ARG A 269 -30.18 4.52 14.21
C ARG A 269 -28.79 4.69 13.59
N ILE A 270 -28.74 4.67 12.25
CA ILE A 270 -27.48 4.81 11.51
C ILE A 270 -27.18 6.30 11.34
N ARG A 271 -26.30 6.80 12.19
CA ARG A 271 -25.75 8.15 12.12
C ARG A 271 -24.30 8.13 12.59
N ARG A 272 -23.54 9.13 12.23
CA ARG A 272 -22.16 9.25 12.74
C ARG A 272 -22.17 9.40 14.27
N PRO A 273 -21.66 8.41 15.01
CA PRO A 273 -21.48 8.57 16.44
C PRO A 273 -20.19 9.36 16.73
N ALA A 274 -20.08 9.92 17.94
CA ALA A 274 -18.79 10.31 18.47
C ALA A 274 -18.10 9.05 19.01
N TYR A 275 -17.26 8.42 18.20
CA TYR A 275 -16.51 7.24 18.62
C TYR A 275 -15.51 7.62 19.72
N PRO A 276 -15.35 6.78 20.76
CA PRO A 276 -14.35 7.02 21.79
C PRO A 276 -12.94 6.86 21.21
N MET A 277 -12.01 7.62 21.74
CA MET A 277 -10.58 7.44 21.59
C MET A 277 -9.89 7.67 22.94
N LEU A 278 -8.72 7.07 23.13
CA LEU A 278 -7.93 7.26 24.35
C LEU A 278 -6.69 8.09 24.06
N ILE A 279 -6.38 9.03 24.93
CA ILE A 279 -5.10 9.75 25.00
C ILE A 279 -4.39 9.26 26.26
N LEU A 280 -3.33 8.50 26.09
CA LEU A 280 -2.50 8.00 27.20
C LEU A 280 -1.19 8.78 27.25
N ARG A 281 -1.00 9.55 28.30
CA ARG A 281 0.21 10.33 28.52
C ARG A 281 1.09 9.70 29.61
N THR A 282 2.26 9.17 29.20
CA THR A 282 3.26 8.57 30.10
C THR A 282 4.66 9.10 29.78
N PRO A 283 5.60 9.06 30.72
CA PRO A 283 6.98 9.44 30.41
C PRO A 283 7.56 8.55 29.31
N LYS A 284 8.32 9.14 28.38
CA LYS A 284 9.06 8.35 27.38
C LYS A 284 10.05 7.42 28.07
N GLY A 285 10.03 6.12 27.71
CA GLY A 285 10.89 5.13 28.37
C GLY A 285 10.50 4.82 29.81
N TRP A 286 9.24 5.06 30.17
CA TRP A 286 8.63 4.72 31.47
C TRP A 286 9.06 3.33 31.95
N THR A 287 9.26 3.16 33.27
CA THR A 287 9.81 1.94 33.89
C THR A 287 11.26 1.59 33.50
N GLY A 288 11.91 2.39 32.70
CA GLY A 288 13.31 2.24 32.35
C GLY A 288 14.27 2.91 33.35
N PRO A 289 15.57 2.93 33.05
CA PRO A 289 16.56 3.59 33.89
C PRO A 289 16.29 5.10 33.94
N LYS A 290 16.30 5.66 35.16
CA LYS A 290 16.01 7.10 35.36
C LYS A 290 17.18 7.96 34.92
N VAL A 291 18.40 7.55 35.27
CA VAL A 291 19.65 8.27 34.99
C VAL A 291 20.72 7.30 34.54
N VAL A 292 21.43 7.61 33.47
CA VAL A 292 22.60 6.86 32.97
C VAL A 292 23.72 7.86 32.76
N GLU A 293 24.92 7.57 33.34
CA GLU A 293 26.11 8.44 33.23
C GLU A 293 25.81 9.93 33.58
N GLY A 294 25.00 10.13 34.62
CA GLY A 294 24.60 11.47 35.09
C GLY A 294 23.58 12.21 34.24
N LYS A 295 23.06 11.59 33.18
CA LYS A 295 22.04 12.19 32.30
C LYS A 295 20.67 11.56 32.55
N GLN A 296 19.64 12.37 32.66
CA GLN A 296 18.26 11.89 32.73
C GLN A 296 17.88 11.17 31.44
N ILE A 297 17.32 9.98 31.54
CA ILE A 297 16.87 9.11 30.44
C ILE A 297 15.35 9.11 30.39
N GLU A 298 14.68 8.52 31.38
CA GLU A 298 13.22 8.48 31.43
C GLU A 298 12.61 9.87 31.33
N GLY A 299 11.56 10.01 30.54
CA GLY A 299 10.86 11.27 30.31
C GLY A 299 11.60 12.24 29.38
N THR A 300 12.68 11.79 28.72
CA THR A 300 13.42 12.58 27.74
C THR A 300 13.62 11.84 26.41
N PHE A 301 14.06 12.57 25.38
CA PHE A 301 14.39 11.96 24.09
C PHE A 301 15.48 10.89 24.18
N ARG A 302 16.33 10.88 25.23
CA ARG A 302 17.40 9.89 25.41
C ARG A 302 16.91 8.47 25.64
N ALA A 303 15.65 8.31 26.03
CA ALA A 303 15.00 7.00 26.13
C ALA A 303 14.54 6.45 24.77
N HIS A 304 14.68 7.19 23.65
CA HIS A 304 14.16 6.78 22.35
C HIS A 304 14.74 5.45 21.88
N GLN A 305 16.06 5.33 21.88
CA GLN A 305 16.79 4.11 21.53
C GLN A 305 17.08 3.26 22.75
N VAL A 306 18.14 2.46 22.67
CA VAL A 306 18.64 1.64 23.77
C VAL A 306 19.13 2.56 24.91
N PRO A 307 18.55 2.49 26.12
CA PRO A 307 18.85 3.48 27.16
C PRO A 307 20.21 3.32 27.84
N ILE A 308 20.78 2.11 27.86
CA ILE A 308 22.09 1.81 28.47
C ILE A 308 23.01 1.23 27.39
N VAL A 309 24.11 1.89 27.12
CA VAL A 309 25.17 1.37 26.25
C VAL A 309 26.20 0.63 27.08
N VAL A 310 26.32 -0.68 26.87
CA VAL A 310 27.32 -1.53 27.52
C VAL A 310 28.47 -1.78 26.57
N ASN A 311 29.66 -1.35 26.90
CA ASN A 311 30.86 -1.55 26.10
C ASN A 311 31.99 -2.22 26.94
N SER A 312 33.14 -2.50 26.31
CA SER A 312 34.24 -3.20 26.93
C SER A 312 34.92 -2.41 28.11
N THR A 313 34.65 -1.11 28.18
CA THR A 313 35.34 -0.19 29.10
C THR A 313 34.48 0.30 30.27
N ASN A 314 33.17 -0.02 30.29
CA ASN A 314 32.25 0.49 31.30
C ASN A 314 31.46 -0.61 32.00
N ASP A 315 32.07 -1.18 33.08
CA ASP A 315 31.41 -2.22 33.88
C ASP A 315 30.24 -1.68 34.71
N LYS A 316 30.20 -0.36 35.02
CA LYS A 316 29.09 0.26 35.74
C LYS A 316 27.80 0.20 34.93
N ASN A 317 27.86 0.29 33.62
CA ASN A 317 26.66 0.20 32.78
C ASN A 317 26.11 -1.24 32.75
N LEU A 318 26.98 -2.26 32.90
CA LEU A 318 26.51 -3.64 33.03
C LEU A 318 25.77 -3.85 34.35
N GLU A 319 26.31 -3.32 35.47
CA GLU A 319 25.63 -3.35 36.77
C GLU A 319 24.28 -2.60 36.72
N LEU A 320 24.24 -1.41 36.13
CA LEU A 320 23.02 -0.64 35.97
C LEU A 320 22.00 -1.37 35.12
N LEU A 321 22.42 -2.06 34.04
CA LEU A 321 21.54 -2.89 33.22
C LEU A 321 20.96 -4.05 34.06
N GLU A 322 21.79 -4.73 34.85
CA GLU A 322 21.33 -5.80 35.73
C GLU A 322 20.30 -5.28 36.76
N GLU A 323 20.59 -4.15 37.41
CA GLU A 323 19.68 -3.49 38.35
C GLU A 323 18.34 -3.16 37.70
N TRP A 324 18.37 -2.58 36.50
CA TRP A 324 17.15 -2.28 35.76
C TRP A 324 16.35 -3.55 35.44
N LEU A 325 16.97 -4.58 34.86
CA LEU A 325 16.27 -5.81 34.53
C LEU A 325 15.72 -6.52 35.79
N ARG A 326 16.46 -6.52 36.90
CA ARG A 326 15.98 -7.07 38.17
C ARG A 326 14.86 -6.28 38.82
N SER A 327 14.71 -4.99 38.49
CA SER A 327 13.62 -4.18 39.02
C SER A 327 12.22 -4.71 38.57
N TYR A 328 12.16 -5.46 37.48
CA TYR A 328 10.93 -6.14 37.05
C TYR A 328 10.62 -7.42 37.84
N LYS A 329 11.58 -7.93 38.63
CA LYS A 329 11.44 -9.13 39.49
C LYS A 329 11.00 -10.37 38.70
N PRO A 330 11.78 -10.82 37.72
CA PRO A 330 11.41 -11.96 36.86
C PRO A 330 11.12 -13.25 37.69
N GLU A 331 11.70 -13.43 38.84
CA GLU A 331 11.45 -14.53 39.76
C GLU A 331 10.02 -14.57 40.32
N GLU A 332 9.30 -13.43 40.33
CA GLU A 332 7.90 -13.35 40.72
C GLU A 332 6.97 -13.63 39.55
N LEU A 333 7.45 -13.53 38.29
CA LEU A 333 6.64 -13.52 37.06
C LEU A 333 6.70 -14.85 36.30
N PHE A 334 7.86 -15.47 36.32
CA PHE A 334 8.12 -16.73 35.61
C PHE A 334 8.38 -17.87 36.60
N ASP A 335 8.04 -19.08 36.23
CA ASP A 335 8.38 -20.26 37.00
C ASP A 335 9.87 -20.65 36.81
N LYS A 336 10.31 -21.63 37.57
CA LYS A 336 11.71 -22.13 37.50
C LYS A 336 12.12 -22.66 36.11
N ASN A 337 11.15 -22.96 35.24
CA ASN A 337 11.42 -23.45 33.88
C ASN A 337 11.43 -22.30 32.85
N GLY A 338 11.00 -21.10 33.23
CA GLY A 338 10.91 -19.94 32.37
C GLY A 338 9.54 -19.69 31.75
N ALA A 339 8.53 -20.47 32.08
CA ALA A 339 7.16 -20.22 31.64
C ALA A 339 6.51 -19.10 32.49
N LEU A 340 5.66 -18.30 31.85
CA LEU A 340 4.86 -17.30 32.56
C LEU A 340 3.97 -18.00 33.60
N ARG A 341 3.89 -17.45 34.80
CA ARG A 341 3.02 -17.97 35.88
C ARG A 341 1.60 -18.19 35.35
N LYS A 342 0.98 -19.33 35.72
CA LYS A 342 -0.35 -19.76 35.22
C LYS A 342 -1.44 -18.72 35.48
N ASP A 343 -1.44 -18.09 36.64
CA ASP A 343 -2.43 -17.07 36.99
C ASP A 343 -2.30 -15.76 36.20
N LEU A 344 -1.09 -15.45 35.71
CA LEU A 344 -0.83 -14.36 34.79
C LEU A 344 -1.21 -14.74 33.35
N LYS A 345 -0.98 -16.01 32.95
CA LYS A 345 -1.39 -16.53 31.66
C LYS A 345 -2.93 -16.44 31.46
N GLU A 346 -3.70 -16.51 32.55
CA GLU A 346 -5.18 -16.33 32.52
C GLU A 346 -5.61 -14.94 32.05
N LEU A 347 -4.74 -13.92 32.11
CA LEU A 347 -5.03 -12.58 31.58
C LEU A 347 -4.99 -12.54 30.06
N THR A 348 -4.33 -13.49 29.41
CA THR A 348 -4.32 -13.55 27.95
C THR A 348 -5.65 -14.12 27.44
N PRO A 349 -6.19 -13.58 26.34
CA PRO A 349 -7.36 -14.17 25.69
C PRO A 349 -7.10 -15.60 25.20
N LYS A 350 -8.16 -16.34 24.86
CA LYS A 350 -8.05 -17.73 24.41
C LYS A 350 -8.35 -17.87 22.92
N GLY A 351 -7.70 -18.84 22.27
CA GLY A 351 -7.94 -19.18 20.86
C GLY A 351 -7.75 -17.93 19.97
N ASN A 352 -8.66 -17.73 19.03
CA ASN A 352 -8.62 -16.62 18.08
C ASN A 352 -8.99 -15.26 18.69
N ARG A 353 -9.34 -15.19 19.98
CA ARG A 353 -9.50 -13.92 20.70
C ARG A 353 -8.16 -13.31 21.09
N ARG A 354 -7.07 -14.08 21.11
CA ARG A 354 -5.71 -13.54 21.23
C ARG A 354 -5.42 -12.64 20.01
N MET A 355 -4.91 -11.44 20.25
CA MET A 355 -4.67 -10.50 19.15
C MET A 355 -3.63 -11.03 18.15
N GLY A 356 -2.63 -11.78 18.61
CA GLY A 356 -1.65 -12.45 17.73
C GLY A 356 -2.23 -13.60 16.91
N ALA A 357 -3.29 -14.27 17.38
CA ALA A 357 -3.94 -15.39 16.72
C ALA A 357 -5.23 -15.01 15.95
N ASN A 358 -5.61 -13.74 15.98
CA ASN A 358 -6.82 -13.26 15.32
C ASN A 358 -6.74 -13.49 13.80
N MET A 359 -7.78 -14.12 13.23
CA MET A 359 -7.79 -14.45 11.80
C MET A 359 -7.74 -13.21 10.90
N HIS A 360 -8.30 -12.06 11.33
CA HIS A 360 -8.22 -10.82 10.56
C HIS A 360 -6.77 -10.31 10.44
N ALA A 361 -5.89 -10.64 11.38
CA ALA A 361 -4.47 -10.31 11.30
C ALA A 361 -3.66 -11.25 10.39
N ASN A 362 -4.30 -12.28 9.85
CA ASN A 362 -3.81 -13.15 8.77
C ASN A 362 -4.94 -13.36 7.77
N GLY A 363 -5.33 -12.28 7.11
CA GLY A 363 -6.59 -12.14 6.38
C GLY A 363 -6.79 -13.12 5.23
N GLY A 364 -5.71 -13.69 4.69
CA GLY A 364 -5.82 -14.76 3.69
C GLY A 364 -6.65 -15.97 4.18
N LYS A 365 -6.69 -16.22 5.48
CA LYS A 365 -7.58 -17.23 6.09
C LYS A 365 -9.08 -16.90 5.94
N LEU A 366 -9.42 -15.65 5.73
CA LEU A 366 -10.79 -15.16 5.58
C LEU A 366 -11.12 -14.80 4.12
N LEU A 367 -10.13 -14.86 3.23
CA LEU A 367 -10.28 -14.46 1.85
C LEU A 367 -11.25 -15.38 1.12
N LYS A 368 -12.39 -14.82 0.68
CA LYS A 368 -13.34 -15.49 -0.20
C LYS A 368 -13.05 -15.15 -1.65
N GLU A 369 -13.28 -16.10 -2.54
CA GLU A 369 -13.16 -15.84 -3.98
C GLU A 369 -14.13 -14.75 -4.42
N LEU A 370 -13.64 -13.87 -5.28
CA LEU A 370 -14.42 -12.81 -5.88
C LEU A 370 -15.29 -13.40 -7.02
N ARG A 371 -16.61 -13.19 -6.96
CA ARG A 371 -17.51 -13.53 -8.04
C ARG A 371 -17.37 -12.52 -9.16
N THR A 372 -16.93 -12.94 -10.33
CA THR A 372 -16.71 -12.03 -11.47
C THR A 372 -17.75 -12.27 -12.57
N PRO A 373 -18.27 -11.21 -13.22
CA PRO A 373 -19.12 -11.39 -14.39
C PRO A 373 -18.28 -11.88 -15.58
N ASP A 374 -18.93 -12.42 -16.60
CA ASP A 374 -18.25 -12.79 -17.84
C ASP A 374 -17.77 -11.49 -18.54
N PHE A 375 -16.48 -11.20 -18.43
CA PHE A 375 -15.88 -9.95 -18.91
C PHE A 375 -16.01 -9.77 -20.43
N LYS A 376 -16.18 -10.83 -21.20
CA LYS A 376 -16.37 -10.76 -22.65
C LYS A 376 -17.63 -9.98 -23.07
N LYS A 377 -18.64 -9.92 -22.19
CA LYS A 377 -19.89 -9.20 -22.43
C LYS A 377 -19.74 -7.67 -22.42
N TYR A 378 -18.64 -7.17 -21.87
CA TYR A 378 -18.35 -5.72 -21.79
C TYR A 378 -17.43 -5.26 -22.92
N GLY A 379 -17.06 -6.17 -23.81
CA GLY A 379 -16.20 -5.86 -24.95
C GLY A 379 -16.85 -4.95 -25.96
N VAL A 380 -16.06 -4.05 -26.50
CA VAL A 380 -16.42 -3.24 -27.67
C VAL A 380 -16.34 -4.11 -28.92
N GLU A 381 -17.38 -4.08 -29.78
CA GLU A 381 -17.38 -4.85 -31.03
C GLU A 381 -16.47 -4.19 -32.08
N VAL A 382 -15.26 -4.73 -32.24
CA VAL A 382 -14.27 -4.28 -33.25
C VAL A 382 -14.30 -5.22 -34.45
N LYS A 383 -14.94 -4.81 -35.52
CA LYS A 383 -15.05 -5.56 -36.80
C LYS A 383 -13.81 -5.37 -37.68
N LYS A 384 -13.21 -4.19 -37.63
CA LYS A 384 -11.98 -3.81 -38.32
C LYS A 384 -11.11 -3.00 -37.35
N HIS A 385 -9.82 -3.19 -37.37
CA HIS A 385 -8.87 -2.48 -36.52
C HIS A 385 -8.97 -0.96 -36.71
N GLY A 386 -9.17 -0.19 -35.64
CA GLY A 386 -9.27 1.27 -35.67
C GLY A 386 -10.55 1.83 -36.27
N SER A 387 -11.59 1.01 -36.54
CA SER A 387 -12.85 1.46 -37.16
C SER A 387 -13.86 2.07 -36.17
N ILE A 388 -13.67 1.86 -34.87
CA ILE A 388 -14.59 2.33 -33.83
C ILE A 388 -13.82 3.12 -32.77
N VAL A 389 -14.53 4.00 -32.07
CA VAL A 389 -14.02 4.81 -30.97
C VAL A 389 -14.84 4.48 -29.71
N ALA A 390 -14.15 4.26 -28.58
CA ALA A 390 -14.76 4.07 -27.27
C ALA A 390 -13.94 4.76 -26.16
N GLN A 391 -14.53 4.84 -24.98
CA GLN A 391 -13.86 5.33 -23.76
C GLN A 391 -13.54 4.14 -22.86
N ASP A 392 -12.29 3.74 -22.76
CA ASP A 392 -11.85 2.51 -22.11
C ASP A 392 -12.33 2.41 -20.65
N MET A 393 -12.13 3.48 -19.87
CA MET A 393 -12.58 3.54 -18.47
C MET A 393 -14.11 3.50 -18.32
N MET A 394 -14.87 4.01 -19.29
CA MET A 394 -16.34 3.92 -19.26
C MET A 394 -16.81 2.47 -19.44
N GLU A 395 -16.17 1.73 -20.34
CA GLU A 395 -16.47 0.31 -20.54
C GLU A 395 -16.08 -0.53 -19.31
N LEU A 396 -14.92 -0.23 -18.71
CA LEU A 396 -14.53 -0.80 -17.44
C LEU A 396 -15.55 -0.51 -16.33
N GLY A 397 -16.08 0.71 -16.27
CA GLY A 397 -17.09 1.10 -15.28
C GLY A 397 -18.35 0.21 -15.31
N LYS A 398 -18.78 -0.24 -16.48
CA LYS A 398 -19.90 -1.19 -16.63
C LYS A 398 -19.57 -2.57 -16.03
N TYR A 399 -18.36 -3.06 -16.27
CA TYR A 399 -17.89 -4.31 -15.67
C TYR A 399 -17.81 -4.19 -14.13
N VAL A 400 -17.26 -3.08 -13.62
CA VAL A 400 -17.14 -2.81 -12.18
C VAL A 400 -18.52 -2.72 -11.51
N ARG A 401 -19.51 -2.11 -12.16
CA ARG A 401 -20.90 -2.09 -11.68
C ARG A 401 -21.42 -3.50 -11.40
N ASP A 402 -21.32 -4.40 -12.38
CA ASP A 402 -21.85 -5.75 -12.28
C ASP A 402 -20.99 -6.62 -11.33
N LEU A 403 -19.70 -6.33 -11.21
CA LEU A 403 -18.84 -6.92 -10.20
C LEU A 403 -19.30 -6.58 -8.77
N LEU A 404 -19.64 -5.31 -8.52
CA LEU A 404 -20.22 -4.85 -7.25
C LEU A 404 -21.51 -5.59 -6.92
N LYS A 405 -22.42 -5.67 -7.88
CA LYS A 405 -23.70 -6.38 -7.76
C LYS A 405 -23.53 -7.85 -7.37
N LEU A 406 -22.61 -8.57 -8.03
CA LEU A 406 -22.36 -9.99 -7.76
C LEU A 406 -21.79 -10.25 -6.36
N ASN A 407 -21.14 -9.26 -5.76
CA ASN A 407 -20.48 -9.37 -4.46
C ASN A 407 -21.18 -8.55 -3.36
N GLU A 408 -22.40 -8.08 -3.59
CA GLU A 408 -23.16 -7.28 -2.63
C GLU A 408 -23.44 -8.05 -1.33
N GLU A 409 -23.89 -9.29 -1.42
CA GLU A 409 -24.21 -10.14 -0.28
C GLU A 409 -22.96 -10.44 0.58
N GLU A 410 -21.85 -10.79 -0.06
CA GLU A 410 -20.60 -11.13 0.62
C GLU A 410 -19.86 -9.90 1.16
N ARG A 411 -20.17 -8.71 0.64
CA ARG A 411 -19.56 -7.44 1.01
C ARG A 411 -18.01 -7.51 1.04
N ASN A 412 -17.41 -8.17 0.06
CA ASN A 412 -15.98 -8.47 0.03
C ASN A 412 -15.20 -7.70 -1.04
N PHE A 413 -15.84 -6.68 -1.67
CA PHE A 413 -15.22 -5.84 -2.69
C PHE A 413 -15.55 -4.36 -2.49
N ARG A 414 -14.53 -3.50 -2.53
CA ARG A 414 -14.67 -2.03 -2.44
C ARG A 414 -13.77 -1.32 -3.43
N ILE A 415 -14.13 -0.07 -3.72
CA ILE A 415 -13.42 0.85 -4.59
C ILE A 415 -12.97 2.04 -3.76
N PHE A 416 -11.74 2.48 -4.00
CA PHE A 416 -11.14 3.63 -3.33
C PHE A 416 -10.64 4.65 -4.35
N GLY A 417 -10.74 5.94 -4.02
CA GLY A 417 -10.27 7.02 -4.87
C GLY A 417 -10.39 8.38 -4.17
N PRO A 418 -9.57 9.36 -4.55
CA PRO A 418 -9.56 10.69 -3.93
C PRO A 418 -10.48 11.68 -4.66
N ASP A 419 -11.81 11.45 -4.69
CA ASP A 419 -12.83 12.27 -5.36
C ASP A 419 -12.69 12.33 -6.89
N GLU A 420 -12.23 11.25 -7.49
CA GLU A 420 -11.91 11.22 -8.93
C GLU A 420 -12.78 10.25 -9.74
N ALA A 421 -13.72 9.52 -9.13
CA ALA A 421 -14.49 8.47 -9.79
C ALA A 421 -15.23 8.95 -11.03
N LEU A 422 -15.90 10.08 -10.96
CA LEU A 422 -16.62 10.67 -12.10
C LEU A 422 -15.66 11.17 -13.19
N SER A 423 -14.60 11.83 -12.81
CA SER A 423 -13.56 12.28 -13.73
C SER A 423 -12.86 11.11 -14.44
N ASN A 424 -12.66 10.00 -13.73
CA ASN A 424 -12.06 8.77 -14.26
C ASN A 424 -13.06 7.89 -15.03
N ARG A 425 -14.29 8.38 -15.27
CA ARG A 425 -15.34 7.71 -16.07
C ARG A 425 -15.87 6.39 -15.50
N LEU A 426 -15.83 6.23 -14.18
CA LEU A 426 -16.38 5.06 -13.47
C LEU A 426 -17.85 5.24 -13.06
N ASN A 427 -18.57 6.17 -13.66
CA ASN A 427 -19.93 6.58 -13.30
C ASN A 427 -20.91 5.41 -13.19
N ALA A 428 -20.80 4.40 -14.07
CA ALA A 428 -21.72 3.27 -14.12
C ALA A 428 -21.80 2.51 -12.79
N MET A 429 -20.75 2.53 -11.96
CA MET A 429 -20.79 1.86 -10.64
C MET A 429 -21.83 2.46 -9.70
N PHE A 430 -22.16 3.76 -9.86
CA PHE A 430 -23.16 4.44 -9.05
C PHE A 430 -24.62 4.08 -9.41
N GLU A 431 -24.82 3.25 -10.44
CA GLU A 431 -26.13 2.62 -10.70
C GLU A 431 -26.44 1.52 -9.67
N GLU A 432 -25.43 0.90 -9.04
CA GLU A 432 -25.59 -0.18 -8.05
C GLU A 432 -25.23 0.24 -6.62
N THR A 433 -24.44 1.29 -6.41
CA THR A 433 -23.96 1.67 -5.09
C THR A 433 -23.78 3.17 -4.94
N ASN A 434 -23.41 3.61 -3.74
CA ASN A 434 -23.07 5.00 -3.44
C ASN A 434 -21.64 5.10 -2.90
N ARG A 435 -21.15 6.33 -2.78
CA ARG A 435 -20.03 6.65 -1.89
C ARG A 435 -20.49 6.47 -0.44
N GLN A 436 -19.72 5.72 0.36
CA GLN A 436 -20.04 5.56 1.77
C GLN A 436 -19.79 6.87 2.53
N TRP A 437 -20.87 7.41 3.10
CA TRP A 437 -20.86 8.68 3.80
C TRP A 437 -21.82 8.66 4.98
N VAL A 438 -21.30 8.82 6.20
CA VAL A 438 -22.09 8.75 7.46
C VAL A 438 -22.09 10.09 8.17
N ASN A 439 -22.14 11.15 7.44
CA ASN A 439 -22.17 12.52 7.95
C ASN A 439 -23.35 13.27 7.33
N LYS A 440 -23.47 14.57 7.63
CA LYS A 440 -24.52 15.43 7.09
C LYS A 440 -24.48 15.44 5.55
N THR A 441 -25.64 15.37 4.92
CA THR A 441 -25.84 15.53 3.49
C THR A 441 -26.78 16.71 3.23
N TYR A 442 -26.72 17.26 2.00
CA TYR A 442 -27.58 18.31 1.51
C TYR A 442 -28.31 17.82 0.25
N GLU A 443 -29.37 18.55 -0.14
CA GLU A 443 -30.24 18.17 -1.27
C GLU A 443 -29.49 18.03 -2.60
N ASN A 444 -28.42 18.78 -2.80
CA ASN A 444 -27.61 18.78 -4.02
C ASN A 444 -26.47 17.73 -4.02
N ASP A 445 -26.31 16.98 -2.93
CA ASP A 445 -25.29 15.92 -2.88
C ASP A 445 -25.74 14.70 -3.70
N GLU A 446 -24.86 14.22 -4.57
CA GLU A 446 -25.14 13.08 -5.43
C GLU A 446 -24.31 11.85 -5.01
N PHE A 447 -24.95 10.67 -5.12
CA PHE A 447 -24.30 9.38 -4.86
C PHE A 447 -23.66 9.25 -3.47
N LEU A 448 -24.18 9.91 -2.45
CA LEU A 448 -23.78 9.74 -1.06
C LEU A 448 -24.79 8.85 -0.31
N GLY A 449 -24.30 7.87 0.44
CA GLY A 449 -25.15 6.98 1.22
C GLY A 449 -24.40 6.30 2.36
N VAL A 450 -25.14 5.94 3.40
CA VAL A 450 -24.55 5.29 4.59
C VAL A 450 -24.05 3.87 4.31
N ASP A 451 -24.50 3.24 3.25
CA ASP A 451 -24.24 1.84 2.89
C ASP A 451 -23.57 1.69 1.51
N GLY A 452 -22.71 2.63 1.18
CA GLY A 452 -21.96 2.62 -0.07
C GLY A 452 -20.79 1.63 -0.10
N ARG A 453 -20.35 1.27 -1.31
CA ARG A 453 -19.19 0.40 -1.55
C ARG A 453 -17.96 1.16 -2.05
N VAL A 454 -18.06 2.49 -2.15
CA VAL A 454 -17.03 3.34 -2.71
C VAL A 454 -16.55 4.32 -1.63
N ILE A 455 -15.26 4.42 -1.42
CA ILE A 455 -14.60 5.43 -0.59
C ILE A 455 -13.92 6.41 -1.56
N ASP A 456 -14.64 7.45 -1.97
CA ASP A 456 -14.20 8.42 -2.98
C ASP A 456 -14.58 9.86 -2.60
N SER A 457 -15.04 10.08 -1.38
CA SER A 457 -15.47 11.41 -0.90
C SER A 457 -14.41 12.14 -0.09
N TYR A 458 -13.17 11.65 -0.08
CA TYR A 458 -12.09 12.22 0.67
C TYR A 458 -10.83 12.42 -0.18
N LEU A 459 -10.47 13.68 -0.41
CA LEU A 459 -9.34 14.05 -1.27
C LEU A 459 -8.02 13.82 -0.52
N SER A 460 -7.67 12.54 -0.35
CA SER A 460 -6.43 12.11 0.27
C SER A 460 -6.04 10.73 -0.28
N GLU A 461 -5.08 10.71 -1.15
CA GLU A 461 -4.51 9.50 -1.75
C GLU A 461 -3.95 8.57 -0.67
N HIS A 462 -3.25 9.14 0.32
CA HIS A 462 -2.72 8.38 1.46
C HIS A 462 -3.81 7.64 2.25
N PHE A 463 -4.93 8.32 2.53
CA PHE A 463 -6.02 7.71 3.25
C PHE A 463 -6.68 6.59 2.43
N CYS A 464 -6.95 6.85 1.15
CA CYS A 464 -7.61 5.89 0.27
C CYS A 464 -6.76 4.63 0.05
N GLU A 465 -5.47 4.81 -0.19
CA GLU A 465 -4.54 3.70 -0.41
C GLU A 465 -4.32 2.89 0.87
N GLY A 466 -4.03 3.54 2.01
CA GLY A 466 -3.86 2.86 3.29
C GLY A 466 -5.12 2.13 3.75
N ALA A 467 -6.32 2.67 3.43
CA ALA A 467 -7.59 1.98 3.67
C ALA A 467 -7.73 0.74 2.78
N LEU A 468 -7.36 0.81 1.51
CA LEU A 468 -7.33 -0.36 0.63
C LEU A 468 -6.35 -1.42 1.16
N GLU A 469 -5.15 -1.04 1.58
CA GLU A 469 -4.19 -1.98 2.17
C GLU A 469 -4.78 -2.69 3.39
N GLY A 470 -5.32 -1.95 4.36
CA GLY A 470 -5.97 -2.55 5.53
C GLY A 470 -7.12 -3.49 5.17
N TYR A 471 -7.87 -3.16 4.13
CA TYR A 471 -9.00 -3.96 3.64
C TYR A 471 -8.55 -5.29 3.01
N ILE A 472 -7.52 -5.27 2.15
CA ILE A 472 -7.00 -6.50 1.54
C ILE A 472 -6.22 -7.35 2.55
N LEU A 473 -5.47 -6.76 3.46
CA LEU A 473 -4.72 -7.45 4.52
C LEU A 473 -5.63 -8.22 5.48
N THR A 474 -6.91 -7.85 5.57
CA THR A 474 -7.92 -8.52 6.41
C THR A 474 -8.88 -9.41 5.62
N GLY A 475 -8.54 -9.80 4.40
CA GLY A 475 -9.23 -10.83 3.62
C GLY A 475 -10.35 -10.33 2.72
N ARG A 476 -10.17 -9.17 2.13
CA ARG A 476 -11.11 -8.54 1.20
C ARG A 476 -10.45 -8.24 -0.15
N HIS A 477 -11.22 -7.73 -1.11
CA HIS A 477 -10.76 -7.35 -2.46
C HIS A 477 -11.08 -5.90 -2.76
N GLY A 478 -10.26 -5.26 -3.57
CA GLY A 478 -10.52 -3.91 -4.01
C GLY A 478 -9.51 -3.37 -5.01
N PHE A 479 -9.73 -2.15 -5.42
CA PHE A 479 -8.75 -1.37 -6.15
C PHE A 479 -8.86 0.11 -5.79
N ILE A 480 -7.78 0.85 -6.02
CA ILE A 480 -7.75 2.30 -6.00
C ILE A 480 -7.62 2.82 -7.42
N HIS A 481 -8.36 3.90 -7.75
CA HIS A 481 -8.14 4.69 -8.96
C HIS A 481 -7.60 6.06 -8.60
N SER A 482 -6.72 6.59 -9.42
CA SER A 482 -6.15 7.93 -9.26
C SER A 482 -5.71 8.52 -10.59
N TYR A 483 -5.51 9.84 -10.63
CA TYR A 483 -4.77 10.49 -11.70
C TYR A 483 -3.32 10.00 -11.67
N GLU A 484 -2.74 9.78 -12.84
CA GLU A 484 -1.37 9.25 -12.94
C GLU A 484 -0.35 10.14 -12.20
N ALA A 485 -0.43 11.45 -12.36
CA ALA A 485 0.49 12.39 -11.75
C ALA A 485 0.45 12.35 -10.21
N PHE A 486 -0.73 12.09 -9.61
CA PHE A 486 -0.90 12.09 -8.16
C PHE A 486 -0.61 10.73 -7.50
N ALA A 487 -0.44 9.68 -8.29
CA ALA A 487 0.02 8.39 -7.77
C ALA A 487 1.39 8.47 -7.09
N ARG A 488 2.21 9.49 -7.39
CA ARG A 488 3.48 9.76 -6.68
C ARG A 488 3.27 10.05 -5.18
N ILE A 489 2.09 10.52 -4.79
CA ILE A 489 1.77 10.78 -3.38
C ILE A 489 1.82 9.50 -2.56
N ILE A 490 1.46 8.36 -3.13
CA ILE A 490 1.43 7.06 -2.44
C ILE A 490 2.68 6.18 -2.68
N ASP A 491 3.73 6.70 -3.30
CA ASP A 491 4.96 5.95 -3.62
C ASP A 491 5.53 5.18 -2.42
N SER A 492 5.62 5.84 -1.27
CA SER A 492 6.22 5.25 -0.08
C SER A 492 5.34 4.18 0.56
N MET A 493 4.02 4.36 0.58
CA MET A 493 3.07 3.37 1.09
C MET A 493 3.14 2.09 0.24
N VAL A 494 3.01 2.23 -1.07
CA VAL A 494 3.14 1.11 -2.02
C VAL A 494 4.51 0.42 -1.90
N SER A 495 5.57 1.19 -1.62
CA SER A 495 6.90 0.62 -1.36
C SER A 495 6.92 -0.24 -0.08
N GLN A 496 6.25 0.17 0.98
CA GLN A 496 6.14 -0.62 2.20
C GLN A 496 5.30 -1.89 1.97
N HIS A 497 4.19 -1.78 1.25
CA HIS A 497 3.39 -2.95 0.88
C HIS A 497 4.19 -3.97 0.05
N ALA A 498 5.04 -3.48 -0.87
CA ALA A 498 5.95 -4.36 -1.63
C ALA A 498 6.94 -5.10 -0.72
N LYS A 499 7.45 -4.47 0.34
CA LYS A 499 8.32 -5.10 1.33
C LYS A 499 7.55 -6.09 2.19
N TRP A 500 6.34 -5.76 2.61
CA TRP A 500 5.41 -6.68 3.28
C TRP A 500 5.22 -7.95 2.47
N LEU A 501 4.81 -7.84 1.21
CA LEU A 501 4.59 -8.97 0.31
C LEU A 501 5.86 -9.81 0.10
N LYS A 502 7.04 -9.16 -0.02
CA LYS A 502 8.31 -9.87 -0.15
C LYS A 502 8.60 -10.76 1.05
N VAL A 503 8.33 -10.27 2.25
CA VAL A 503 8.56 -11.04 3.48
C VAL A 503 7.51 -12.13 3.66
N THR A 504 6.23 -11.81 3.49
CA THR A 504 5.13 -12.79 3.68
C THR A 504 5.23 -13.98 2.76
N LYS A 505 5.74 -13.82 1.52
CA LYS A 505 6.01 -14.94 0.60
C LYS A 505 7.02 -15.96 1.15
N SER A 506 7.86 -15.58 2.09
CA SER A 506 8.83 -16.49 2.74
C SER A 506 8.30 -17.13 4.02
N LEU A 507 7.12 -16.74 4.50
CA LEU A 507 6.52 -17.17 5.76
C LEU A 507 5.43 -18.21 5.48
N SER A 508 5.69 -19.48 5.76
CA SER A 508 4.77 -20.59 5.46
C SER A 508 3.42 -20.53 6.19
N TRP A 509 3.30 -19.72 7.25
CA TRP A 509 2.08 -19.56 8.03
C TRP A 509 1.22 -18.35 7.62
N ARG A 510 1.78 -17.44 6.82
CA ARG A 510 1.02 -16.33 6.23
C ARG A 510 0.25 -16.84 5.00
N GLU A 511 -1.05 -16.65 5.01
CA GLU A 511 -1.90 -16.99 3.88
C GLU A 511 -1.91 -15.88 2.81
N ASP A 512 -2.15 -16.28 1.57
CA ASP A 512 -2.19 -15.35 0.43
C ASP A 512 -3.35 -14.36 0.55
N ILE A 513 -3.07 -13.10 0.29
CA ILE A 513 -4.06 -12.01 0.24
C ILE A 513 -4.34 -11.57 -1.19
N SER A 514 -5.44 -10.85 -1.40
CA SER A 514 -5.70 -10.16 -2.67
C SER A 514 -4.58 -9.21 -3.03
N SER A 515 -4.34 -9.06 -4.33
CA SER A 515 -3.37 -8.08 -4.84
C SER A 515 -3.82 -6.64 -4.56
N LEU A 516 -2.85 -5.77 -4.35
CA LEU A 516 -3.06 -4.31 -4.38
C LEU A 516 -3.18 -3.89 -5.85
N ASN A 517 -4.38 -3.45 -6.26
CA ASN A 517 -4.67 -3.06 -7.63
C ASN A 517 -4.81 -1.54 -7.72
N ILE A 518 -4.02 -0.92 -8.60
CA ILE A 518 -3.97 0.53 -8.81
C ILE A 518 -4.29 0.82 -10.27
N ILE A 519 -5.35 1.58 -10.52
CA ILE A 519 -5.79 1.99 -11.85
C ILE A 519 -5.51 3.47 -12.03
N LEU A 520 -4.56 3.80 -12.90
CA LEU A 520 -4.18 5.16 -13.21
C LEU A 520 -4.90 5.61 -14.47
N SER A 521 -5.66 6.67 -14.36
CA SER A 521 -6.27 7.30 -15.52
C SER A 521 -6.02 8.81 -15.50
N SER A 522 -6.63 9.57 -16.39
CA SER A 522 -6.21 10.97 -16.56
C SER A 522 -4.70 11.08 -16.76
N HIS A 523 -4.18 10.15 -17.54
CA HIS A 523 -2.74 9.95 -17.72
C HIS A 523 -2.11 11.11 -18.51
N ILE A 524 -0.80 11.19 -18.50
CA ILE A 524 0.00 12.29 -19.01
C ILE A 524 -0.45 12.83 -20.38
N TRP A 525 -0.73 11.95 -21.35
CA TRP A 525 -1.11 12.38 -22.73
C TRP A 525 -2.54 12.92 -22.85
N GLN A 526 -3.25 13.06 -21.73
CA GLN A 526 -4.58 13.64 -21.61
C GLN A 526 -4.61 14.92 -20.77
N GLN A 527 -3.42 15.46 -20.46
CA GLN A 527 -3.24 16.62 -19.59
C GLN A 527 -2.68 17.84 -20.32
N ASP A 528 -2.91 17.91 -21.62
CA ASP A 528 -2.50 19.02 -22.50
C ASP A 528 -3.03 20.38 -22.05
N HIS A 529 -4.22 20.42 -21.45
CA HIS A 529 -4.88 21.63 -20.95
C HIS A 529 -4.54 22.01 -19.49
N ASN A 530 -4.07 21.07 -18.69
CA ASN A 530 -3.71 21.30 -17.28
C ASN A 530 -2.23 21.69 -17.10
N GLY A 531 -1.39 21.44 -18.11
CA GLY A 531 0.04 21.72 -18.07
C GLY A 531 0.83 20.81 -17.11
N TYR A 532 2.03 21.23 -16.76
CA TYR A 532 3.02 20.45 -16.00
C TYR A 532 2.52 19.86 -14.68
N THR A 533 1.62 20.53 -13.97
CA THR A 533 1.15 20.11 -12.65
C THR A 533 0.42 18.75 -12.65
N HIS A 534 -0.04 18.33 -13.83
CA HIS A 534 -0.77 17.07 -14.02
C HIS A 534 0.00 16.07 -14.92
N GLN A 535 1.29 16.31 -15.14
CA GLN A 535 2.11 15.57 -16.08
C GLN A 535 3.30 14.92 -15.37
N ASP A 536 3.09 13.78 -14.70
CA ASP A 536 4.15 13.00 -14.05
C ASP A 536 3.86 11.48 -14.15
N PRO A 537 4.54 10.74 -15.05
CA PRO A 537 4.45 9.28 -15.15
C PRO A 537 5.46 8.57 -14.24
N GLY A 538 6.17 9.26 -13.36
CA GLY A 538 7.32 8.75 -12.60
C GLY A 538 6.99 7.66 -11.59
N PHE A 539 5.71 7.43 -11.27
CA PHE A 539 5.28 6.32 -10.42
C PHE A 539 5.73 4.97 -10.98
N LEU A 540 5.62 4.75 -12.29
CA LEU A 540 6.07 3.53 -12.95
C LEU A 540 7.60 3.32 -12.79
N ASN A 541 8.40 4.39 -12.88
CA ASN A 541 9.84 4.34 -12.68
C ASN A 541 10.23 3.97 -11.25
N HIS A 542 9.44 4.37 -10.25
CA HIS A 542 9.64 3.95 -8.88
C HIS A 542 9.36 2.44 -8.73
N LEU A 543 8.25 1.97 -9.28
CA LEU A 543 7.80 0.58 -9.13
C LEU A 543 8.74 -0.44 -9.77
N VAL A 544 9.35 -0.13 -10.91
CA VAL A 544 10.28 -1.04 -11.60
C VAL A 544 11.49 -1.41 -10.75
N THR A 545 11.80 -0.64 -9.71
CA THR A 545 12.88 -0.92 -8.75
C THR A 545 12.51 -1.97 -7.69
N LYS A 546 11.24 -2.35 -7.58
CA LYS A 546 10.76 -3.32 -6.60
C LYS A 546 11.03 -4.76 -7.08
N LYS A 547 10.81 -5.73 -6.18
CA LYS A 547 10.98 -7.15 -6.54
C LYS A 547 10.07 -7.51 -7.71
N ALA A 548 10.69 -8.07 -8.72
CA ALA A 548 10.05 -8.43 -9.97
C ALA A 548 8.92 -9.47 -9.83
N ASP A 549 8.97 -10.31 -8.81
CA ASP A 549 7.93 -11.31 -8.52
C ASP A 549 6.73 -10.75 -7.73
N ILE A 550 6.74 -9.44 -7.44
CA ILE A 550 5.67 -8.75 -6.69
C ILE A 550 4.96 -7.73 -7.56
N VAL A 551 5.67 -6.96 -8.39
CA VAL A 551 5.11 -5.83 -9.14
C VAL A 551 4.82 -6.20 -10.58
N ARG A 552 3.64 -5.78 -11.08
CA ARG A 552 3.22 -5.89 -12.47
C ARG A 552 2.71 -4.55 -12.96
N MET A 553 3.09 -4.16 -14.18
CA MET A 553 2.69 -2.90 -14.80
C MET A 553 2.10 -3.16 -16.19
N TYR A 554 0.87 -2.69 -16.40
CA TYR A 554 0.11 -2.94 -17.61
C TYR A 554 -0.29 -1.63 -18.30
N LEU A 555 -0.12 -1.58 -19.60
CA LEU A 555 -0.47 -0.46 -20.46
C LEU A 555 -1.38 -0.91 -21.61
N PRO A 556 -2.64 -1.22 -21.34
CA PRO A 556 -3.59 -1.65 -22.37
C PRO A 556 -3.83 -0.53 -23.40
N PRO A 557 -3.77 -0.83 -24.71
CA PRO A 557 -3.94 0.17 -25.76
C PRO A 557 -5.39 0.49 -26.10
N ASP A 558 -6.37 -0.29 -25.62
CA ASP A 558 -7.81 -0.15 -25.91
C ASP A 558 -8.70 -0.76 -24.82
N ALA A 559 -10.01 -0.60 -24.93
CA ALA A 559 -10.98 -1.06 -23.95
C ALA A 559 -10.99 -2.60 -23.77
N ASN A 560 -10.88 -3.35 -24.86
CA ASN A 560 -10.93 -4.82 -24.79
C ASN A 560 -9.70 -5.38 -24.07
N THR A 561 -8.53 -4.82 -24.31
CA THR A 561 -7.32 -5.18 -23.57
C THR A 561 -7.37 -4.71 -22.11
N LEU A 562 -7.96 -3.54 -21.82
CA LEU A 562 -8.15 -3.08 -20.45
C LEU A 562 -9.06 -4.01 -19.66
N ILE A 563 -10.22 -4.38 -20.20
CA ILE A 563 -11.19 -5.26 -19.53
C ILE A 563 -10.57 -6.65 -19.29
N SER A 564 -9.88 -7.22 -20.29
CA SER A 564 -9.19 -8.50 -20.14
C SER A 564 -8.09 -8.45 -19.07
N THR A 565 -7.32 -7.36 -19.02
CA THR A 565 -6.28 -7.14 -18.01
C THR A 565 -6.90 -6.97 -16.62
N PHE A 566 -7.95 -6.18 -16.50
CA PHE A 566 -8.61 -5.91 -15.21
C PHE A 566 -9.22 -7.19 -14.61
N ASP A 567 -9.94 -8.00 -15.42
CA ASP A 567 -10.49 -9.28 -14.98
C ASP A 567 -9.38 -10.24 -14.50
N HIS A 568 -8.21 -10.18 -15.10
CA HIS A 568 -7.05 -10.96 -14.64
C HIS A 568 -6.52 -10.45 -13.30
N ILE A 569 -6.22 -9.15 -13.17
CA ILE A 569 -5.52 -8.62 -12.00
C ILE A 569 -6.34 -8.71 -10.72
N ILE A 570 -7.67 -8.53 -10.76
CA ILE A 570 -8.53 -8.61 -9.57
C ILE A 570 -8.63 -10.02 -8.98
N LYS A 571 -8.21 -11.05 -9.71
CA LYS A 571 -8.14 -12.46 -9.28
C LYS A 571 -6.76 -12.86 -8.79
N THR A 572 -5.74 -12.04 -8.99
CA THR A 572 -4.38 -12.33 -8.54
C THR A 572 -4.22 -12.14 -7.03
N LYS A 573 -3.21 -12.80 -6.48
CA LYS A 573 -2.86 -12.73 -5.06
C LYS A 573 -1.40 -12.34 -4.90
N ASN A 574 -1.09 -11.59 -3.83
CA ASN A 574 0.28 -11.19 -3.45
C ASN A 574 1.04 -10.42 -4.53
N TYR A 575 0.32 -9.62 -5.34
CA TYR A 575 0.91 -8.71 -6.31
C TYR A 575 0.53 -7.26 -6.03
N ILE A 576 1.32 -6.36 -6.56
CA ILE A 576 0.97 -4.97 -6.79
C ILE A 576 0.80 -4.84 -8.30
N ASN A 577 -0.43 -4.65 -8.76
CA ASN A 577 -0.76 -4.46 -10.16
C ASN A 577 -1.04 -2.99 -10.41
N VAL A 578 -0.38 -2.41 -11.39
CA VAL A 578 -0.63 -1.04 -11.84
C VAL A 578 -1.07 -1.07 -13.29
N VAL A 579 -2.17 -0.41 -13.59
CA VAL A 579 -2.73 -0.31 -14.94
C VAL A 579 -2.85 1.16 -15.30
N VAL A 580 -2.29 1.57 -16.43
CA VAL A 580 -2.49 2.90 -17.00
C VAL A 580 -3.55 2.79 -18.10
N ALA A 581 -4.67 3.51 -17.95
CA ALA A 581 -5.85 3.40 -18.80
C ALA A 581 -6.36 4.76 -19.30
N SER A 582 -6.99 4.77 -20.46
CA SER A 582 -7.53 5.98 -21.08
C SER A 582 -8.96 6.28 -20.61
N LYS A 583 -9.22 7.53 -20.26
CA LYS A 583 -10.58 8.02 -19.98
C LYS A 583 -11.20 8.78 -21.16
N HIS A 584 -10.43 9.17 -22.15
CA HIS A 584 -10.89 9.89 -23.33
C HIS A 584 -11.24 8.94 -24.47
N PRO A 585 -12.08 9.36 -25.45
CA PRO A 585 -12.36 8.56 -26.62
C PRO A 585 -11.10 8.18 -27.38
N ARG A 586 -10.94 6.89 -27.70
CA ARG A 586 -9.79 6.32 -28.41
C ARG A 586 -10.23 5.31 -29.46
N TYR A 587 -9.47 5.19 -30.53
CA TYR A 587 -9.64 4.11 -31.49
C TYR A 587 -9.44 2.76 -30.80
N GLN A 588 -10.26 1.80 -31.18
CA GLN A 588 -10.24 0.44 -30.68
C GLN A 588 -9.57 -0.46 -31.71
N TRP A 589 -8.59 -1.25 -31.27
CA TRP A 589 -7.69 -1.98 -32.15
C TRP A 589 -8.01 -3.46 -32.27
N LEU A 590 -8.31 -4.11 -31.16
CA LEU A 590 -8.44 -5.56 -31.07
C LEU A 590 -9.88 -5.97 -30.77
N SER A 591 -10.40 -6.99 -31.44
CA SER A 591 -11.58 -7.70 -30.97
C SER A 591 -11.32 -8.32 -29.58
N MET A 592 -12.36 -8.68 -28.84
CA MET A 592 -12.18 -9.28 -27.51
C MET A 592 -11.36 -10.55 -27.55
N ASP A 593 -11.55 -11.42 -28.58
CA ASP A 593 -10.78 -12.67 -28.72
C ASP A 593 -9.30 -12.41 -29.01
N GLU A 594 -8.97 -11.41 -29.82
CA GLU A 594 -7.60 -10.97 -30.07
C GLU A 594 -6.99 -10.34 -28.81
N ALA A 595 -7.74 -9.51 -28.09
CA ALA A 595 -7.30 -8.89 -26.84
C ALA A 595 -6.96 -9.94 -25.79
N ILE A 596 -7.78 -10.97 -25.60
CA ILE A 596 -7.51 -12.07 -24.67
C ILE A 596 -6.20 -12.78 -25.02
N LYS A 597 -6.00 -13.12 -26.30
CA LYS A 597 -4.77 -13.77 -26.77
C LYS A 597 -3.55 -12.88 -26.56
N HIS A 598 -3.69 -11.58 -26.80
CA HIS A 598 -2.61 -10.61 -26.65
C HIS A 598 -2.27 -10.37 -25.18
N CYS A 599 -3.25 -10.15 -24.31
CA CYS A 599 -3.05 -9.98 -22.87
C CYS A 599 -2.49 -11.23 -22.19
N THR A 600 -2.90 -12.44 -22.61
CA THR A 600 -2.33 -13.70 -22.11
C THR A 600 -0.83 -13.79 -22.35
N LYS A 601 -0.34 -13.29 -23.50
CA LYS A 601 1.08 -13.22 -23.82
C LYS A 601 1.75 -11.99 -23.18
N GLY A 602 1.00 -10.92 -22.94
CA GLY A 602 1.46 -9.63 -22.43
C GLY A 602 2.25 -8.78 -23.43
N ILE A 603 2.67 -9.37 -24.53
CA ILE A 603 3.41 -8.73 -25.63
C ILE A 603 3.15 -9.52 -26.92
N GLY A 604 3.18 -8.85 -28.05
CA GLY A 604 3.05 -9.56 -29.34
C GLY A 604 3.28 -8.71 -30.57
N ILE A 605 3.61 -9.39 -31.67
CA ILE A 605 3.67 -8.79 -32.99
C ILE A 605 2.24 -8.63 -33.49
N TRP A 606 1.88 -7.43 -33.90
CA TRP A 606 0.62 -7.13 -34.56
C TRP A 606 0.76 -7.34 -36.08
N ASN A 607 0.51 -8.58 -36.53
CA ASN A 607 0.67 -8.97 -37.93
C ASN A 607 -0.20 -8.14 -38.89
N TRP A 608 -1.39 -7.74 -38.47
CA TRP A 608 -2.29 -6.90 -39.24
C TRP A 608 -1.69 -5.50 -39.52
N ALA A 609 -0.88 -4.97 -38.61
CA ALA A 609 -0.20 -3.67 -38.73
C ALA A 609 1.18 -3.80 -39.39
N SER A 610 1.78 -5.00 -39.38
CA SER A 610 3.11 -5.28 -39.95
C SER A 610 3.05 -5.55 -41.45
N ASN A 611 4.19 -5.40 -42.16
CA ASN A 611 4.34 -5.78 -43.56
C ASN A 611 5.57 -6.66 -43.83
N ASP A 612 6.20 -7.21 -42.76
CA ASP A 612 7.36 -8.11 -42.86
C ASP A 612 7.01 -9.57 -43.21
N GLU A 613 5.71 -9.89 -43.25
CA GLU A 613 5.18 -11.23 -43.59
C GLU A 613 5.80 -12.35 -42.73
N GLY A 614 6.14 -12.05 -41.49
CA GLY A 614 6.81 -12.99 -40.57
C GLY A 614 8.30 -13.25 -40.89
N LYS A 615 8.89 -12.50 -41.83
CA LYS A 615 10.31 -12.54 -42.16
C LYS A 615 11.10 -11.54 -41.31
N SER A 616 12.42 -11.45 -41.57
CA SER A 616 13.26 -10.44 -40.92
C SER A 616 12.84 -9.04 -41.37
N PRO A 617 12.39 -8.14 -40.45
CA PRO A 617 12.07 -6.78 -40.80
C PRO A 617 13.33 -5.95 -41.07
N ASP A 618 13.17 -4.78 -41.71
CA ASP A 618 14.22 -3.77 -41.78
C ASP A 618 14.26 -2.94 -40.50
N ILE A 619 13.06 -2.71 -39.89
CA ILE A 619 12.90 -1.95 -38.67
C ILE A 619 11.75 -2.53 -37.82
N VAL A 620 11.87 -2.42 -36.53
CA VAL A 620 10.81 -2.74 -35.55
C VAL A 620 10.27 -1.46 -34.96
N PHE A 621 8.94 -1.24 -35.06
CA PHE A 621 8.24 -0.27 -34.28
C PHE A 621 7.59 -0.94 -33.06
N ALA A 622 7.98 -0.51 -31.87
CA ALA A 622 7.39 -1.01 -30.64
C ALA A 622 6.58 0.10 -29.92
N CYS A 623 5.53 -0.29 -29.23
CA CYS A 623 4.72 0.67 -28.48
C CYS A 623 4.17 0.06 -27.17
N ALA A 624 4.02 0.92 -26.15
CA ALA A 624 3.35 0.59 -24.90
C ALA A 624 2.54 1.80 -24.41
N GLY A 625 1.22 1.60 -24.21
CA GLY A 625 0.24 2.62 -23.89
C GLY A 625 -0.65 3.02 -25.10
N ASP A 626 -1.78 3.63 -24.81
CA ASP A 626 -2.80 4.00 -25.81
C ASP A 626 -2.28 5.01 -26.85
N THR A 627 -1.74 6.12 -26.39
CA THR A 627 -1.24 7.22 -27.23
C THR A 627 0.01 6.83 -28.04
N PRO A 628 1.04 6.18 -27.43
CA PRO A 628 2.15 5.63 -28.21
C PRO A 628 1.71 4.65 -29.29
N THR A 629 0.72 3.82 -29.01
CA THR A 629 0.17 2.86 -30.00
C THR A 629 -0.47 3.58 -31.18
N LEU A 630 -1.26 4.64 -30.92
CA LEU A 630 -1.85 5.46 -31.98
C LEU A 630 -0.76 6.05 -32.90
N GLU A 631 0.28 6.63 -32.32
CA GLU A 631 1.33 7.33 -33.09
C GLU A 631 2.20 6.34 -33.90
N VAL A 632 2.50 5.18 -33.32
CA VAL A 632 3.21 4.11 -34.04
C VAL A 632 2.41 3.60 -35.23
N LEU A 633 1.11 3.36 -35.05
CA LEU A 633 0.23 2.92 -36.16
C LEU A 633 0.12 3.98 -37.26
N ALA A 634 0.01 5.26 -36.86
CA ALA A 634 -0.04 6.36 -37.84
C ALA A 634 1.28 6.50 -38.61
N ALA A 635 2.43 6.40 -37.91
CA ALA A 635 3.75 6.40 -38.56
C ALA A 635 3.92 5.22 -39.51
N THR A 636 3.51 4.01 -39.08
CA THR A 636 3.56 2.78 -39.91
C THR A 636 2.68 2.92 -41.17
N SER A 637 1.47 3.48 -41.03
CA SER A 637 0.56 3.70 -42.16
C SER A 637 1.17 4.61 -43.22
N ILE A 638 1.78 5.73 -42.81
CA ILE A 638 2.46 6.67 -43.69
C ILE A 638 3.65 5.97 -44.38
N LEU A 639 4.49 5.27 -43.62
CA LEU A 639 5.67 4.58 -44.18
C LEU A 639 5.26 3.47 -45.15
N ASN A 640 4.23 2.70 -44.87
CA ASN A 640 3.72 1.67 -45.77
C ASN A 640 3.26 2.26 -47.11
N LYS A 641 2.67 3.45 -47.11
CA LYS A 641 2.20 4.14 -48.32
C LYS A 641 3.37 4.75 -49.11
N GLU A 642 4.23 5.50 -48.43
CA GLU A 642 5.29 6.27 -49.08
C GLU A 642 6.52 5.42 -49.40
N MET A 643 6.81 4.38 -48.63
CA MET A 643 7.96 3.52 -48.69
C MET A 643 7.61 2.01 -48.65
N PRO A 644 6.86 1.49 -49.63
CA PRO A 644 6.27 0.12 -49.60
C PRO A 644 7.31 -1.00 -49.58
N LYS A 645 8.57 -0.70 -49.93
CA LYS A 645 9.67 -1.67 -49.88
C LYS A 645 10.23 -1.86 -48.46
N LEU A 646 10.05 -0.90 -47.55
CA LEU A 646 10.52 -0.96 -46.18
C LEU A 646 9.70 -2.00 -45.40
N LYS A 647 10.38 -3.02 -44.87
CA LYS A 647 9.74 -4.09 -44.08
C LYS A 647 9.68 -3.68 -42.61
N ILE A 648 8.45 -3.45 -42.13
CA ILE A 648 8.16 -2.95 -40.79
C ILE A 648 7.47 -4.04 -39.99
N ARG A 649 7.96 -4.26 -38.78
CA ARG A 649 7.30 -5.08 -37.75
C ARG A 649 6.74 -4.16 -36.66
N VAL A 650 5.46 -4.34 -36.34
CA VAL A 650 4.81 -3.61 -35.23
C VAL A 650 4.66 -4.54 -34.02
N VAL A 651 5.15 -4.10 -32.85
CA VAL A 651 5.09 -4.83 -31.58
C VAL A 651 4.35 -3.99 -30.56
N ASN A 652 3.31 -4.54 -29.95
CA ASN A 652 2.65 -3.89 -28.83
C ASN A 652 2.95 -4.62 -27.51
N VAL A 653 3.21 -3.84 -26.45
CA VAL A 653 3.53 -4.32 -25.11
C VAL A 653 2.42 -3.88 -24.15
N VAL A 654 1.67 -4.84 -23.63
CA VAL A 654 0.65 -4.60 -22.59
C VAL A 654 1.27 -4.75 -21.21
N ASP A 655 2.02 -5.84 -20.97
CA ASP A 655 2.72 -6.12 -19.71
C ASP A 655 4.19 -5.73 -19.83
N LEU A 656 4.59 -4.62 -19.21
CA LEU A 656 5.97 -4.13 -19.29
C LEU A 656 6.97 -5.12 -18.72
N MET A 657 6.59 -5.94 -17.75
CA MET A 657 7.51 -6.89 -17.13
C MET A 657 7.90 -8.04 -18.07
N ARG A 658 7.22 -8.20 -19.22
CA ARG A 658 7.64 -9.12 -20.30
C ARG A 658 8.95 -8.70 -20.96
N LEU A 659 9.31 -7.42 -20.89
CA LEU A 659 10.56 -6.89 -21.42
C LEU A 659 11.80 -7.33 -20.62
N GLU A 660 11.62 -7.60 -19.31
CA GLU A 660 12.70 -8.11 -18.45
C GLU A 660 13.01 -9.59 -18.76
N SER A 661 14.22 -10.03 -18.43
CA SER A 661 14.60 -11.43 -18.62
C SER A 661 13.89 -12.37 -17.63
N ASN A 662 13.68 -13.62 -18.02
CA ASN A 662 13.09 -14.63 -17.16
C ASN A 662 13.98 -15.01 -15.97
N ASP A 663 15.25 -14.65 -15.97
CA ASP A 663 16.14 -14.80 -14.82
C ASP A 663 15.81 -13.82 -13.69
N LYS A 664 15.29 -12.67 -14.04
CA LYS A 664 14.99 -11.59 -13.10
C LYS A 664 13.51 -11.45 -12.76
N HIS A 665 12.65 -11.80 -13.72
CA HIS A 665 11.21 -11.71 -13.55
C HIS A 665 10.54 -13.04 -13.96
N PRO A 666 9.68 -13.65 -13.12
CA PRO A 666 9.05 -14.95 -13.43
C PRO A 666 8.17 -14.92 -14.69
N HIS A 667 7.72 -13.74 -15.11
CA HIS A 667 6.97 -13.54 -16.36
C HIS A 667 7.79 -12.92 -17.49
N GLY A 668 9.07 -12.66 -17.27
CA GLY A 668 9.99 -12.15 -18.29
C GLY A 668 10.15 -13.10 -19.47
N LEU A 669 10.47 -12.57 -20.64
CA LEU A 669 10.79 -13.40 -21.80
C LEU A 669 12.19 -14.00 -21.67
N ASN A 670 12.37 -15.25 -22.11
CA ASN A 670 13.71 -15.75 -22.39
C ASN A 670 14.30 -15.02 -23.61
N ASP A 671 15.62 -15.08 -23.78
CA ASP A 671 16.28 -14.33 -24.84
C ASP A 671 15.88 -14.78 -26.25
N SER A 672 15.59 -16.08 -26.45
CA SER A 672 15.13 -16.59 -27.73
C SER A 672 13.81 -16.00 -28.18
N ASP A 673 12.84 -15.95 -27.26
CA ASP A 673 11.52 -15.37 -27.53
C ASP A 673 11.60 -13.85 -27.70
N TYR A 674 12.45 -13.18 -26.90
CA TYR A 674 12.69 -11.76 -27.03
C TYR A 674 13.30 -11.42 -28.39
N ASP A 675 14.34 -12.15 -28.81
CA ASP A 675 15.02 -11.96 -30.11
C ASP A 675 14.08 -12.28 -31.30
N ALA A 676 13.18 -13.25 -31.16
CA ALA A 676 12.15 -13.54 -32.17
C ALA A 676 11.20 -12.36 -32.42
N ILE A 677 10.88 -11.60 -31.35
CA ILE A 677 10.00 -10.42 -31.43
C ILE A 677 10.79 -9.20 -31.92
N PHE A 678 11.89 -8.86 -31.24
CA PHE A 678 12.63 -7.60 -31.39
C PHE A 678 13.82 -7.70 -32.34
N THR A 679 14.19 -8.90 -32.81
CA THR A 679 15.43 -9.21 -33.54
C THR A 679 16.69 -8.98 -32.70
N LYS A 680 17.86 -9.43 -33.22
CA LYS A 680 19.14 -9.25 -32.51
C LYS A 680 19.87 -7.95 -32.83
N ASN A 681 19.57 -7.33 -33.96
CA ASN A 681 20.39 -6.23 -34.49
C ASN A 681 19.66 -5.20 -35.36
N LYS A 682 18.36 -5.39 -35.62
CA LYS A 682 17.59 -4.41 -36.40
C LYS A 682 17.27 -3.22 -35.55
N PRO A 683 17.18 -2.01 -36.11
CA PRO A 683 16.79 -0.85 -35.37
C PRO A 683 15.36 -1.00 -34.77
N ILE A 684 15.20 -0.58 -33.54
CA ILE A 684 13.91 -0.57 -32.83
C ILE A 684 13.58 0.86 -32.49
N ILE A 685 12.45 1.36 -32.97
CA ILE A 685 11.85 2.61 -32.53
C ILE A 685 10.77 2.26 -31.53
N PHE A 686 11.00 2.57 -30.27
CA PHE A 686 10.08 2.25 -29.16
C PHE A 686 9.37 3.50 -28.68
N ALA A 687 8.08 3.63 -28.95
CA ALA A 687 7.23 4.68 -28.38
C ALA A 687 6.64 4.20 -27.05
N PHE A 688 7.00 4.87 -25.97
CA PHE A 688 6.62 4.50 -24.60
C PHE A 688 5.80 5.60 -23.91
N HIS A 689 4.85 5.18 -23.11
CA HIS A 689 3.95 6.06 -22.37
C HIS A 689 4.68 7.02 -21.42
N GLY A 690 5.64 6.53 -20.66
CA GLY A 690 6.35 7.27 -19.61
C GLY A 690 7.78 7.67 -19.99
N TYR A 691 8.65 7.75 -19.01
CA TYR A 691 10.05 8.11 -19.22
C TYR A 691 10.84 7.01 -19.95
N PRO A 692 11.61 7.34 -21.01
CA PRO A 692 12.40 6.37 -21.76
C PRO A 692 13.35 5.51 -20.92
N SER A 693 13.84 6.05 -19.81
CA SER A 693 14.76 5.37 -18.90
C SER A 693 14.21 4.04 -18.36
N LEU A 694 12.89 3.92 -18.17
CA LEU A 694 12.25 2.69 -17.70
C LEU A 694 12.43 1.54 -18.72
N ILE A 695 12.22 1.81 -20.01
CA ILE A 695 12.40 0.82 -21.06
C ILE A 695 13.88 0.43 -21.16
N HIS A 696 14.79 1.39 -21.08
CA HIS A 696 16.23 1.11 -21.06
C HIS A 696 16.61 0.23 -19.88
N GLN A 697 16.06 0.47 -18.69
CA GLN A 697 16.31 -0.36 -17.50
C GLN A 697 15.85 -1.81 -17.72
N LEU A 698 14.64 -2.02 -18.23
CA LEU A 698 14.07 -3.36 -18.47
C LEU A 698 14.80 -4.13 -19.58
N THR A 699 15.37 -3.43 -20.57
CA THR A 699 15.97 -4.05 -21.77
C THR A 699 17.50 -4.00 -21.79
N TYR A 700 18.15 -3.42 -20.77
CA TYR A 700 19.60 -3.22 -20.74
C TYR A 700 20.41 -4.49 -21.01
N ASN A 701 19.97 -5.64 -20.51
CA ASN A 701 20.68 -6.91 -20.65
C ASN A 701 20.29 -7.69 -21.93
N ARG A 702 19.35 -7.19 -22.76
CA ARG A 702 18.95 -7.84 -24.00
C ARG A 702 20.01 -7.73 -25.09
N HIS A 703 19.99 -8.64 -26.06
CA HIS A 703 20.99 -8.70 -27.13
C HIS A 703 20.95 -7.46 -28.02
N ASN A 704 19.74 -7.05 -28.45
CA ASN A 704 19.60 -5.92 -29.35
C ASN A 704 19.81 -4.58 -28.59
N LYS A 705 20.91 -3.90 -28.92
CA LYS A 705 21.24 -2.58 -28.36
C LYS A 705 20.87 -1.42 -29.32
N ASN A 706 20.36 -1.75 -30.51
CA ASN A 706 19.94 -0.74 -31.49
C ASN A 706 18.48 -0.32 -31.21
N MET A 707 18.23 0.17 -29.99
CA MET A 707 16.90 0.58 -29.52
C MET A 707 16.88 2.08 -29.22
N HIS A 708 15.95 2.76 -29.86
CA HIS A 708 15.70 4.20 -29.74
C HIS A 708 14.35 4.41 -29.10
N VAL A 709 14.35 4.85 -27.85
CA VAL A 709 13.13 4.98 -27.06
C VAL A 709 12.65 6.42 -27.05
N HIS A 710 11.40 6.63 -27.45
CA HIS A 710 10.67 7.88 -27.36
C HIS A 710 9.64 7.79 -26.24
N GLY A 711 9.51 8.83 -25.45
CA GLY A 711 8.56 8.89 -24.34
C GLY A 711 8.50 10.31 -23.78
N TYR A 712 7.94 10.46 -22.59
CA TYR A 712 7.86 11.75 -21.95
C TYR A 712 9.26 12.29 -21.58
N GLN A 713 9.54 13.56 -21.89
CA GLN A 713 10.84 14.21 -21.72
C GLN A 713 10.75 15.48 -20.85
N GLU A 714 9.76 15.60 -20.00
CA GLU A 714 9.50 16.81 -19.20
C GLU A 714 9.21 18.06 -20.06
N GLU A 715 8.71 17.85 -21.28
CA GLU A 715 8.28 18.92 -22.16
C GLU A 715 6.75 18.95 -22.20
N GLY A 716 6.17 20.04 -21.75
CA GLY A 716 4.72 20.21 -21.71
C GLY A 716 4.37 21.63 -21.29
N THR A 717 3.18 22.03 -21.63
CA THR A 717 2.59 23.31 -21.26
C THR A 717 1.10 23.21 -21.58
N ILE A 718 0.36 24.31 -21.52
CA ILE A 718 -0.99 24.36 -22.09
C ILE A 718 -0.85 24.38 -23.61
N THR A 719 -1.28 23.30 -24.26
CA THR A 719 -1.18 23.12 -25.71
C THR A 719 -2.30 22.20 -26.22
N THR A 720 -2.14 21.64 -27.43
CA THR A 720 -3.07 20.66 -27.99
C THR A 720 -2.57 19.22 -27.74
N PRO A 721 -3.44 18.19 -27.75
CA PRO A 721 -3.04 16.81 -27.54
C PRO A 721 -1.91 16.33 -28.46
N PHE A 722 -1.91 16.73 -29.73
CA PHE A 722 -0.87 16.33 -30.65
C PHE A 722 0.42 17.12 -30.46
N ASP A 723 0.34 18.42 -30.17
CA ASP A 723 1.53 19.24 -29.93
C ASP A 723 2.29 18.79 -28.67
N MET A 724 1.60 18.32 -27.65
CA MET A 724 2.26 17.70 -26.49
C MET A 724 3.11 16.48 -26.89
N ARG A 725 2.65 15.68 -27.86
CA ARG A 725 3.43 14.56 -28.43
C ARG A 725 4.60 15.07 -29.25
N VAL A 726 4.42 16.16 -30.01
CA VAL A 726 5.49 16.79 -30.80
C VAL A 726 6.59 17.32 -29.88
N GLN A 727 6.26 18.04 -28.82
CA GLN A 727 7.22 18.55 -27.85
C GLN A 727 8.07 17.41 -27.25
N ASN A 728 7.47 16.25 -27.01
CA ASN A 728 8.14 15.06 -26.46
C ASN A 728 8.68 14.11 -27.55
N LYS A 729 8.59 14.48 -28.82
CA LYS A 729 9.08 13.71 -30.00
C LYS A 729 8.54 12.28 -30.09
N ILE A 730 7.32 12.06 -29.61
CA ILE A 730 6.63 10.76 -29.68
C ILE A 730 5.55 10.73 -30.76
N ASP A 731 5.34 11.84 -31.47
CA ASP A 731 4.40 11.96 -32.56
C ASP A 731 4.85 11.20 -33.81
N ARG A 732 3.89 10.89 -34.68
CA ARG A 732 4.10 10.11 -35.91
C ARG A 732 5.19 10.66 -36.83
N PHE A 733 5.34 11.97 -36.93
CA PHE A 733 6.34 12.59 -37.82
C PHE A 733 7.75 12.45 -37.27
N ASN A 734 7.96 12.71 -35.99
CA ASN A 734 9.25 12.49 -35.35
C ASN A 734 9.64 11.01 -35.33
N LEU A 735 8.70 10.08 -35.11
CA LEU A 735 8.94 8.63 -35.21
C LEU A 735 9.38 8.21 -36.60
N ILE A 736 8.77 8.77 -37.67
CA ILE A 736 9.19 8.52 -39.04
C ILE A 736 10.60 9.06 -39.31
N ILE A 737 10.86 10.32 -38.92
CA ILE A 737 12.17 10.96 -39.08
C ILE A 737 13.25 10.13 -38.42
N ASP A 738 13.00 9.63 -37.21
CA ASP A 738 13.98 8.83 -36.49
C ASP A 738 14.18 7.45 -37.14
N ALA A 739 13.10 6.79 -37.52
CA ALA A 739 13.15 5.50 -38.20
C ALA A 739 14.01 5.54 -39.48
N LEU A 740 13.84 6.60 -40.26
CA LEU A 740 14.57 6.75 -41.54
C LEU A 740 16.07 7.04 -41.38
N LYS A 741 16.52 7.55 -40.23
CA LYS A 741 17.95 7.72 -39.91
C LYS A 741 18.68 6.39 -39.78
N TYR A 742 17.98 5.33 -39.34
CA TYR A 742 18.57 4.03 -39.06
C TYR A 742 18.30 3.00 -40.15
N THR A 743 17.54 3.37 -41.19
CA THR A 743 17.32 2.53 -42.38
C THR A 743 18.27 3.00 -43.48
N LYS A 744 19.03 2.06 -44.07
CA LYS A 744 20.04 2.37 -45.11
C LYS A 744 19.37 2.58 -46.46
N ASP A 745 19.84 3.61 -47.20
CA ASP A 745 19.71 3.88 -48.62
C ASP A 745 18.34 3.57 -49.26
N LEU A 746 17.31 4.31 -48.80
CA LEU A 746 16.00 4.27 -49.43
C LEU A 746 15.79 5.54 -50.27
N ASP A 747 15.53 5.38 -51.55
CA ASP A 747 15.45 6.42 -52.60
C ASP A 747 14.52 7.62 -52.29
N LYS A 748 13.69 7.58 -51.24
CA LYS A 748 12.76 8.64 -50.88
C LYS A 748 12.91 9.13 -49.45
N SER A 749 13.92 8.63 -48.73
CA SER A 749 14.03 8.98 -47.28
C SER A 749 14.18 10.46 -47.01
N SER A 750 14.99 11.16 -47.79
CA SER A 750 15.24 12.58 -47.64
C SER A 750 13.98 13.46 -47.91
N GLU A 751 13.22 13.08 -48.94
CA GLU A 751 11.97 13.77 -49.31
C GLU A 751 10.91 13.59 -48.22
N LEU A 752 10.77 12.37 -47.69
CA LEU A 752 9.81 12.10 -46.63
C LEU A 752 10.19 12.73 -45.29
N ILE A 753 11.48 12.78 -44.96
CA ILE A 753 11.97 13.51 -43.78
C ILE A 753 11.64 15.00 -43.91
N GLU A 754 11.86 15.61 -45.07
CA GLU A 754 11.55 17.00 -45.29
C GLU A 754 10.05 17.26 -45.24
N TRP A 755 9.23 16.39 -45.82
CA TRP A 755 7.78 16.46 -45.69
C TRP A 755 7.32 16.41 -44.23
N CYS A 756 7.85 15.49 -43.42
CA CYS A 756 7.56 15.41 -41.99
C CYS A 756 7.91 16.70 -41.24
N LYS A 757 9.11 17.27 -41.51
CA LYS A 757 9.53 18.54 -40.88
C LYS A 757 8.59 19.69 -41.27
N ASN A 758 8.20 19.78 -42.53
CA ASN A 758 7.24 20.80 -42.98
C ASN A 758 5.88 20.65 -42.29
N LYS A 759 5.40 19.41 -42.09
CA LYS A 759 4.16 19.15 -41.34
C LYS A 759 4.24 19.57 -39.87
N LEU A 760 5.39 19.42 -39.24
CA LEU A 760 5.60 19.90 -37.87
C LEU A 760 5.57 21.45 -37.79
N VAL A 761 6.15 22.13 -38.78
CA VAL A 761 6.11 23.59 -38.85
C VAL A 761 4.67 24.09 -39.10
N GLU A 762 4.01 23.52 -40.10
CA GLU A 762 2.60 23.82 -40.43
C GLU A 762 1.69 23.61 -39.21
N HIS A 763 1.89 22.53 -38.47
CA HIS A 763 1.13 22.23 -37.27
C HIS A 763 1.35 23.26 -36.16
N ASN A 764 2.61 23.66 -35.91
CA ASN A 764 2.94 24.66 -34.88
C ASN A 764 2.30 26.04 -35.21
N GLU A 765 2.26 26.44 -36.49
CA GLU A 765 1.57 27.64 -36.91
C GLU A 765 0.05 27.53 -36.74
N TYR A 766 -0.51 26.38 -37.15
CA TYR A 766 -1.95 26.12 -37.11
C TYR A 766 -2.50 26.15 -35.67
N ILE A 767 -1.85 25.49 -34.71
CA ILE A 767 -2.34 25.47 -33.33
C ILE A 767 -2.31 26.84 -32.66
N ARG A 768 -1.36 27.70 -33.05
CA ARG A 768 -1.24 29.07 -32.52
C ARG A 768 -2.33 29.98 -33.05
N GLU A 769 -2.84 29.69 -34.25
CA GLU A 769 -3.92 30.45 -34.86
C GLU A 769 -5.31 29.94 -34.42
N TYR A 770 -5.50 28.62 -34.39
CA TYR A 770 -6.84 28.01 -34.22
C TYR A 770 -7.03 27.35 -32.83
N GLY A 771 -6.01 27.14 -32.03
CA GLY A 771 -6.11 26.49 -30.70
C GLY A 771 -6.54 25.02 -30.73
N LYS A 772 -6.36 24.33 -31.88
CA LYS A 772 -6.72 22.92 -32.08
C LYS A 772 -5.72 22.25 -33.02
N ASP A 773 -5.64 20.90 -32.96
CA ASP A 773 -4.84 20.12 -33.89
C ASP A 773 -5.41 20.16 -35.33
N MET A 774 -4.53 19.99 -36.32
CA MET A 774 -4.90 19.96 -37.73
C MET A 774 -5.83 18.77 -38.03
N ASP A 775 -6.77 18.96 -38.97
CA ASP A 775 -7.74 17.93 -39.36
C ASP A 775 -7.11 16.63 -39.90
N ILE A 776 -5.95 16.74 -40.57
CA ILE A 776 -5.17 15.56 -41.04
C ILE A 776 -4.69 14.69 -39.87
N ILE A 777 -4.56 15.23 -38.68
CA ILE A 777 -4.14 14.55 -37.47
C ILE A 777 -5.35 13.97 -36.74
N THR A 778 -6.36 14.79 -36.49
CA THR A 778 -7.55 14.42 -35.71
C THR A 778 -8.47 13.44 -36.44
N ASN A 779 -8.52 13.52 -37.77
CA ASN A 779 -9.36 12.65 -38.61
C ASN A 779 -8.61 11.44 -39.18
N TRP A 780 -7.34 11.23 -38.79
CA TRP A 780 -6.58 10.07 -39.25
C TRP A 780 -7.26 8.77 -38.79
N LYS A 781 -7.31 7.80 -39.71
CA LYS A 781 -7.85 6.45 -39.48
C LYS A 781 -6.91 5.41 -40.05
N TRP A 782 -6.91 4.22 -39.45
CA TRP A 782 -6.21 3.07 -40.02
C TRP A 782 -6.94 2.57 -41.27
N GLU A 783 -6.27 2.60 -42.42
CA GLU A 783 -6.88 2.30 -43.72
C GLU A 783 -6.54 0.97 -44.37
N LYS A 784 -5.61 0.19 -43.76
CA LYS A 784 -5.11 -1.06 -44.36
C LYS A 784 -6.21 -2.14 -44.53
N ASP A 785 -7.29 -2.04 -43.78
CA ASP A 785 -8.39 -3.01 -43.78
C ASP A 785 -9.64 -2.52 -44.60
N ILE A 786 -9.51 -1.43 -45.39
CA ILE A 786 -10.59 -0.88 -46.22
C ILE A 786 -10.52 -1.45 -47.63
#